data_0b8f7dc4eb5c36c5aa51d0b16fac2655
#
_entry.id   0b8f7dc4eb5c36c5aa51d0b16fac2655
#
_cell.length_a   1.000
_cell.length_b   1.000
_cell.length_c   1.000
_cell.angle_alpha   90.00
_cell.angle_beta   90.00
_cell.angle_gamma   90.00
#
_symmetry.space_group_name_H-M   'P 1'
#
loop_
_entity.id
_entity.type
_entity.pdbx_description
1 polymer ?
#
loop_
_entity_poly.entity_id
_entity_poly.type
_entity_poly.pdbx_seq_one_letter_code
_entity_poly.pdbx_strand_id
1 'polypeptide(L)'
;MTDFQKDILAGIPDPLPAKKAYDPKANHAPKRKDILTDAEKKLALANALRYFPEKHHAELAPEFLEELKTYGRIYMYRLRPDYEMYARSIDEYPARSRQAAAIMLMIQNNLDKAVAQHPHELITYGGNGAVFQNWAQYRLAMKYLAEMTDEQTLVMYSGHPLGLFPSHKDAPRVIVTNGMVIPNHSSQDDWERFNAMGVSQYGQMTAGSYMYIGPQGIVHGTTITVMNAARKRMKDGQKDLRGMLFVTAGLGGMSGAQPKAGNISGVVSITAEVNIAAAEKRHAQGWVDELYSSLDELIPRVKQAVENKEVISFAYVGNVVDLWERLAEEDINVDLGSDQTSLHNPWAGGYYPVGYSYEESNRMMAEEPERFHECVRESLRRHVAAVNKLAARGMYFFDYGNAFLLESSRAGADIMTEDGKFRYPSYVQDIMGPMFFDYGFGPFRWVCTSGKEEDLEITDRLAAEVLEQMLKESPKEIQGQMEDNLHWIREAKQNKLVVGSQARILYADSEGRTRIALAFNDAIKRGKLSAPVVLGRDHHDVSGTDSPYRETSNIYDGSSFCADMAVHNVIGDSFRGATWVSIHNGGGVGWGEVMNGGFGMVIDGSEDSARHIEEMLLWDVNNGIARRSWARNEGAMFAIKRQMERTPLLKVTLPNLADMSLIEKVYNENK
;
A
#
# COMPACT_ATOMS: atom_id res chain seq x y z
N MET A 1 2.40 -36.35 4.10
CA MET A 1 2.93 -35.16 3.39
C MET A 1 2.16 -35.04 2.09
N THR A 2 1.48 -33.91 1.88
CA THR A 2 0.72 -33.62 0.66
C THR A 2 1.64 -33.29 -0.51
N ASP A 3 1.14 -33.28 -1.76
CA ASP A 3 1.97 -32.91 -2.91
C ASP A 3 2.38 -31.43 -2.87
N PHE A 4 1.54 -30.55 -2.32
CA PHE A 4 1.89 -29.18 -1.99
C PHE A 4 3.13 -29.08 -1.08
N GLN A 5 3.14 -29.85 0.02
CA GLN A 5 4.27 -29.85 0.96
C GLN A 5 5.55 -30.40 0.33
N LYS A 6 5.43 -31.47 -0.49
CA LYS A 6 6.57 -32.05 -1.21
C LYS A 6 7.16 -31.05 -2.22
N ASP A 7 6.32 -30.32 -2.96
CA ASP A 7 6.77 -29.35 -3.94
C ASP A 7 7.54 -28.19 -3.28
N ILE A 8 7.06 -27.69 -2.12
CA ILE A 8 7.77 -26.66 -1.35
C ILE A 8 9.15 -27.15 -0.91
N LEU A 9 9.23 -28.35 -0.32
CA LEU A 9 10.48 -28.90 0.18
C LEU A 9 11.48 -29.24 -0.94
N ALA A 10 11.00 -29.55 -2.13
CA ALA A 10 11.85 -29.74 -3.30
C ALA A 10 12.56 -28.45 -3.73
N GLY A 11 11.93 -27.28 -3.54
CA GLY A 11 12.47 -26.01 -4.03
C GLY A 11 12.50 -25.95 -5.55
N ILE A 12 13.67 -25.68 -6.16
CA ILE A 12 13.85 -25.80 -7.61
C ILE A 12 13.92 -27.27 -7.98
N PRO A 13 12.97 -27.79 -8.79
CA PRO A 13 12.92 -29.22 -9.11
C PRO A 13 14.11 -29.69 -9.96
N ASP A 14 14.60 -30.90 -9.71
CA ASP A 14 15.53 -31.59 -10.57
C ASP A 14 15.06 -33.07 -10.70
N PRO A 15 14.58 -33.52 -11.84
CA PRO A 15 14.60 -32.84 -13.17
C PRO A 15 13.70 -31.61 -13.24
N LEU A 16 14.03 -30.70 -14.17
CA LEU A 16 13.23 -29.51 -14.44
C LEU A 16 11.83 -29.89 -14.95
N PRO A 17 10.78 -29.14 -14.57
CA PRO A 17 9.44 -29.33 -15.12
C PRO A 17 9.42 -28.94 -16.62
N ALA A 18 8.43 -29.43 -17.36
CA ALA A 18 8.23 -29.03 -18.73
C ALA A 18 7.97 -27.51 -18.87
N LYS A 19 8.40 -26.92 -20.00
CA LYS A 19 8.11 -25.53 -20.33
C LYS A 19 6.58 -25.31 -20.30
N LYS A 20 6.11 -24.30 -19.57
CA LYS A 20 4.69 -23.98 -19.49
C LYS A 20 4.24 -23.14 -20.68
N ALA A 21 3.07 -23.46 -21.22
CA ALA A 21 2.46 -22.66 -22.26
C ALA A 21 1.98 -21.30 -21.69
N TYR A 22 2.01 -20.28 -22.53
CA TYR A 22 1.39 -18.99 -22.21
C TYR A 22 -0.12 -19.17 -22.06
N ASP A 23 -0.69 -18.62 -20.99
CA ASP A 23 -2.13 -18.63 -20.75
C ASP A 23 -2.73 -17.26 -21.13
N PRO A 24 -3.37 -17.11 -22.30
CA PRO A 24 -3.91 -15.83 -22.74
C PRO A 24 -5.11 -15.34 -21.90
N LYS A 25 -5.65 -16.17 -21.01
CA LYS A 25 -6.77 -15.82 -20.14
C LYS A 25 -6.31 -15.23 -18.81
N ALA A 26 -5.03 -15.37 -18.47
CA ALA A 26 -4.48 -14.77 -17.26
C ALA A 26 -4.33 -13.25 -17.44
N ASN A 27 -4.52 -12.51 -16.34
CA ASN A 27 -4.25 -11.08 -16.32
C ASN A 27 -2.74 -10.85 -16.21
N HIS A 28 -2.06 -10.80 -17.35
CA HIS A 28 -0.62 -10.62 -17.43
C HIS A 28 -0.19 -9.16 -17.22
N ALA A 29 0.99 -8.99 -16.63
CA ALA A 29 1.63 -7.69 -16.57
C ALA A 29 1.96 -7.17 -17.97
N PRO A 30 1.88 -5.84 -18.21
CA PRO A 30 2.28 -5.25 -19.49
C PRO A 30 3.72 -5.61 -19.85
N LYS A 31 3.97 -5.79 -21.14
CA LYS A 31 5.33 -5.95 -21.67
C LYS A 31 6.18 -4.73 -21.27
N ARG A 32 7.38 -4.98 -20.75
CA ARG A 32 8.33 -3.94 -20.41
C ARG A 32 9.18 -3.54 -21.60
N LYS A 33 9.62 -2.28 -21.61
CA LYS A 33 10.52 -1.77 -22.67
C LYS A 33 11.84 -2.53 -22.66
N ASP A 34 12.37 -2.84 -23.84
CA ASP A 34 13.74 -3.35 -24.01
C ASP A 34 14.73 -2.18 -23.92
N ILE A 35 15.41 -2.06 -22.79
CA ILE A 35 16.37 -0.99 -22.49
C ILE A 35 17.79 -1.50 -22.28
N LEU A 36 18.00 -2.82 -22.36
CA LEU A 36 19.30 -3.42 -22.11
C LEU A 36 20.18 -3.40 -23.35
N THR A 37 21.44 -3.05 -23.17
CA THR A 37 22.48 -3.30 -24.17
C THR A 37 22.72 -4.81 -24.35
N ASP A 38 23.40 -5.21 -25.41
CA ASP A 38 23.73 -6.62 -25.65
C ASP A 38 24.62 -7.21 -24.54
N ALA A 39 25.49 -6.42 -23.96
CA ALA A 39 26.32 -6.84 -22.83
C ALA A 39 25.45 -7.07 -21.58
N GLU A 40 24.49 -6.20 -21.30
CA GLU A 40 23.56 -6.33 -20.18
C GLU A 40 22.55 -7.47 -20.37
N LYS A 41 22.11 -7.77 -21.61
CA LYS A 41 21.31 -8.97 -21.91
C LYS A 41 22.06 -10.26 -21.59
N LYS A 42 23.34 -10.32 -21.93
CA LYS A 42 24.20 -11.46 -21.56
C LYS A 42 24.35 -11.58 -20.04
N LEU A 43 24.50 -10.45 -19.35
CA LEU A 43 24.57 -10.41 -17.89
C LEU A 43 23.22 -10.85 -17.25
N ALA A 44 22.08 -10.40 -17.78
CA ALA A 44 20.76 -10.82 -17.34
C ALA A 44 20.57 -12.34 -17.45
N LEU A 45 21.03 -12.95 -18.57
CA LEU A 45 21.02 -14.41 -18.73
C LEU A 45 21.91 -15.11 -17.72
N ALA A 46 23.13 -14.62 -17.52
CA ALA A 46 24.04 -15.19 -16.51
C ALA A 46 23.43 -15.10 -15.09
N ASN A 47 22.78 -13.98 -14.76
CA ASN A 47 22.07 -13.80 -13.51
C ASN A 47 20.87 -14.75 -13.36
N ALA A 48 20.17 -15.04 -14.44
CA ALA A 48 19.07 -16.00 -14.43
C ALA A 48 19.56 -17.44 -14.29
N LEU A 49 20.63 -17.81 -14.97
CA LEU A 49 21.18 -19.16 -14.93
C LEU A 49 21.84 -19.51 -13.60
N ARG A 50 22.27 -18.54 -12.80
CA ARG A 50 22.93 -18.81 -11.48
C ARG A 50 22.07 -19.58 -10.47
N TYR A 51 20.76 -19.70 -10.70
CA TYR A 51 19.87 -20.50 -9.86
C TYR A 51 19.95 -22.01 -10.14
N PHE A 52 20.61 -22.41 -11.23
CA PHE A 52 20.58 -23.79 -11.75
C PHE A 52 21.97 -24.39 -11.89
N PRO A 53 22.10 -25.73 -11.66
CA PRO A 53 23.32 -26.45 -12.03
C PRO A 53 23.63 -26.30 -13.53
N GLU A 54 24.91 -26.31 -13.89
CA GLU A 54 25.43 -26.12 -15.25
C GLU A 54 24.76 -27.05 -16.28
N LYS A 55 24.43 -28.29 -15.90
CA LYS A 55 23.75 -29.29 -16.75
C LYS A 55 22.44 -28.79 -17.39
N HIS A 56 21.79 -27.79 -16.77
CA HIS A 56 20.53 -27.22 -17.24
C HIS A 56 20.71 -25.92 -18.06
N HIS A 57 21.91 -25.33 -18.09
CA HIS A 57 22.13 -24.02 -18.71
C HIS A 57 21.84 -24.03 -20.24
N ALA A 58 22.24 -25.10 -20.95
CA ALA A 58 22.02 -25.22 -22.38
C ALA A 58 20.53 -25.27 -22.77
N GLU A 59 19.69 -25.85 -21.89
CA GLU A 59 18.23 -25.90 -22.08
C GLU A 59 17.57 -24.57 -21.72
N LEU A 60 17.98 -23.96 -20.60
CA LEU A 60 17.30 -22.77 -20.04
C LEU A 60 17.72 -21.47 -20.70
N ALA A 61 18.95 -21.31 -21.18
CA ALA A 61 19.42 -20.05 -21.74
C ALA A 61 18.59 -19.55 -22.95
N PRO A 62 18.21 -20.39 -23.93
CA PRO A 62 17.33 -19.97 -25.01
C PRO A 62 15.94 -19.55 -24.53
N GLU A 63 15.37 -20.26 -23.54
CA GLU A 63 14.05 -19.96 -22.98
C GLU A 63 14.07 -18.61 -22.24
N PHE A 64 15.06 -18.35 -21.39
CA PHE A 64 15.20 -17.10 -20.67
C PHE A 64 15.48 -15.90 -21.61
N LEU A 65 16.20 -16.14 -22.71
CA LEU A 65 16.38 -15.11 -23.74
C LEU A 65 15.05 -14.81 -24.46
N GLU A 66 14.22 -15.82 -24.68
CA GLU A 66 12.88 -15.64 -25.25
C GLU A 66 11.98 -14.85 -24.29
N GLU A 67 11.96 -15.18 -23.00
CA GLU A 67 11.23 -14.41 -21.99
C GLU A 67 11.69 -12.95 -21.95
N LEU A 68 12.99 -12.69 -21.90
CA LEU A 68 13.57 -11.35 -21.87
C LEU A 68 13.14 -10.53 -23.10
N LYS A 69 13.15 -11.12 -24.30
CA LYS A 69 12.71 -10.45 -25.53
C LYS A 69 11.20 -10.22 -25.58
N THR A 70 10.43 -11.17 -25.07
CA THR A 70 8.96 -11.13 -25.13
C THR A 70 8.39 -10.21 -24.07
N TYR A 71 8.89 -10.25 -22.84
CA TYR A 71 8.31 -9.56 -21.69
C TYR A 71 9.17 -8.40 -21.16
N GLY A 72 10.44 -8.31 -21.59
CA GLY A 72 11.42 -7.38 -21.02
C GLY A 72 11.90 -7.81 -19.63
N ARG A 73 11.55 -9.00 -19.18
CA ARG A 73 11.89 -9.62 -17.88
C ARG A 73 12.06 -11.13 -18.04
N ILE A 74 12.77 -11.74 -17.09
CA ILE A 74 12.92 -13.19 -16.99
C ILE A 74 12.15 -13.66 -15.76
N TYR A 75 10.92 -14.14 -15.97
CA TYR A 75 10.03 -14.59 -14.88
C TYR A 75 10.24 -16.06 -14.50
N MET A 76 10.88 -16.84 -15.37
CA MET A 76 11.08 -18.30 -15.22
C MET A 76 9.75 -19.04 -15.06
N TYR A 77 8.81 -18.80 -15.95
CA TYR A 77 7.43 -19.32 -15.89
C TYR A 77 7.37 -20.85 -15.77
N ARG A 78 8.35 -21.58 -16.31
CA ARG A 78 8.50 -23.03 -16.16
C ARG A 78 8.42 -23.46 -14.71
N LEU A 79 8.98 -22.65 -13.78
CA LEU A 79 9.06 -22.97 -12.36
C LEU A 79 7.82 -22.61 -11.57
N ARG A 80 6.84 -21.93 -12.17
CA ARG A 80 5.58 -21.62 -11.49
C ARG A 80 4.95 -22.93 -10.95
N PRO A 81 4.61 -23.01 -9.67
CA PRO A 81 3.95 -24.21 -9.13
C PRO A 81 2.60 -24.48 -9.82
N ASP A 82 2.17 -25.75 -9.78
CA ASP A 82 0.89 -26.16 -10.33
C ASP A 82 -0.26 -26.06 -9.31
N TYR A 83 0.06 -25.93 -8.02
CA TYR A 83 -0.95 -25.69 -6.99
C TYR A 83 -1.42 -24.23 -6.99
N GLU A 84 -2.65 -24.03 -6.56
CA GLU A 84 -3.22 -22.68 -6.42
C GLU A 84 -2.54 -21.90 -5.29
N MET A 85 -2.31 -20.60 -5.54
CA MET A 85 -1.82 -19.65 -4.54
C MET A 85 -3.00 -19.07 -3.76
N TYR A 86 -3.02 -19.32 -2.45
CA TYR A 86 -3.94 -18.69 -1.49
C TYR A 86 -3.41 -18.92 -0.06
N ALA A 87 -3.89 -18.15 0.89
CA ALA A 87 -3.58 -18.33 2.31
C ALA A 87 -4.28 -19.60 2.86
N ARG A 88 -3.53 -20.71 2.91
CA ARG A 88 -3.98 -21.94 3.56
C ARG A 88 -3.97 -21.80 5.07
N SER A 89 -4.64 -22.71 5.79
CA SER A 89 -4.43 -22.81 7.24
C SER A 89 -2.95 -23.00 7.56
N ILE A 90 -2.48 -22.34 8.62
CA ILE A 90 -1.06 -22.37 9.03
C ILE A 90 -0.52 -23.81 9.22
N ASP A 91 -1.40 -24.75 9.59
CA ASP A 91 -1.06 -26.17 9.82
C ASP A 91 -0.74 -26.94 8.53
N GLU A 92 -1.08 -26.40 7.35
CA GLU A 92 -0.80 -27.06 6.08
C GLU A 92 0.61 -26.81 5.56
N TYR A 93 1.33 -25.81 6.10
CA TYR A 93 2.67 -25.46 5.66
C TYR A 93 3.72 -26.38 6.27
N PRO A 94 4.72 -26.87 5.47
CA PRO A 94 5.75 -27.79 5.93
C PRO A 94 6.90 -27.07 6.64
N ALA A 95 6.61 -26.16 7.56
CA ALA A 95 7.61 -25.37 8.27
C ALA A 95 7.90 -25.97 9.66
N ARG A 96 9.12 -25.74 10.17
CA ARG A 96 9.56 -26.18 11.50
C ARG A 96 9.05 -25.29 12.62
N SER A 97 8.68 -24.03 12.30
CA SER A 97 8.14 -23.07 13.27
C SER A 97 6.85 -22.43 12.77
N ARG A 98 6.00 -21.98 13.70
CA ARG A 98 4.79 -21.23 13.40
C ARG A 98 5.11 -19.90 12.72
N GLN A 99 6.21 -19.26 13.08
CA GLN A 99 6.67 -18.01 12.50
C GLN A 99 6.99 -18.18 11.00
N ALA A 100 7.75 -19.20 10.65
CA ALA A 100 8.05 -19.50 9.25
C ALA A 100 6.79 -19.90 8.45
N ALA A 101 5.91 -20.72 9.03
CA ALA A 101 4.63 -21.08 8.40
C ALA A 101 3.75 -19.84 8.12
N ALA A 102 3.69 -18.90 9.06
CA ALA A 102 2.93 -17.66 8.89
C ALA A 102 3.50 -16.78 7.76
N ILE A 103 4.82 -16.69 7.64
CA ILE A 103 5.46 -15.96 6.52
C ILE A 103 5.12 -16.63 5.18
N MET A 104 5.16 -17.96 5.10
CA MET A 104 4.78 -18.71 3.89
C MET A 104 3.31 -18.45 3.51
N LEU A 105 2.41 -18.44 4.49
CA LEU A 105 1.00 -18.09 4.33
C LEU A 105 0.85 -16.69 3.74
N MET A 106 1.54 -15.70 4.30
CA MET A 106 1.46 -14.32 3.86
C MET A 106 2.02 -14.12 2.45
N ILE A 107 3.11 -14.81 2.09
CA ILE A 107 3.64 -14.84 0.72
C ILE A 107 2.57 -15.36 -0.26
N GLN A 108 1.93 -16.48 0.05
CA GLN A 108 0.90 -17.07 -0.81
C GLN A 108 -0.38 -16.24 -0.88
N ASN A 109 -0.76 -15.58 0.21
CA ASN A 109 -1.86 -14.61 0.18
C ASN A 109 -1.59 -13.46 -0.80
N ASN A 110 -0.36 -12.94 -0.83
CA ASN A 110 0.03 -11.86 -1.74
C ASN A 110 0.06 -12.29 -3.21
N LEU A 111 0.09 -13.58 -3.49
CA LEU A 111 0.09 -14.18 -4.85
C LEU A 111 -1.25 -14.85 -5.21
N ASP A 112 -2.25 -14.82 -4.33
CA ASP A 112 -3.60 -15.32 -4.60
C ASP A 112 -4.22 -14.55 -5.78
N LYS A 113 -4.80 -15.26 -6.74
CA LYS A 113 -5.49 -14.67 -7.91
C LYS A 113 -6.65 -13.73 -7.55
N ALA A 114 -7.23 -13.89 -6.35
CA ALA A 114 -8.24 -12.98 -5.82
C ALA A 114 -7.64 -11.68 -5.28
N VAL A 115 -6.37 -11.68 -4.89
CA VAL A 115 -5.64 -10.60 -4.25
C VAL A 115 -4.69 -9.91 -5.25
N ALA A 116 -3.85 -10.71 -5.94
CA ALA A 116 -2.80 -10.23 -6.83
C ALA A 116 -3.34 -9.73 -8.18
N GLN A 117 -2.75 -8.65 -8.68
CA GLN A 117 -3.08 -8.07 -9.98
C GLN A 117 -2.54 -8.94 -11.12
N HIS A 118 -1.27 -9.34 -11.05
CA HIS A 118 -0.61 -10.18 -12.05
C HIS A 118 0.13 -11.34 -11.35
N PRO A 119 -0.61 -12.35 -10.87
CA PRO A 119 -0.03 -13.42 -10.05
C PRO A 119 0.98 -14.28 -10.82
N HIS A 120 0.88 -14.39 -12.16
CA HIS A 120 1.83 -15.11 -12.99
C HIS A 120 3.21 -14.44 -13.05
N GLU A 121 3.25 -13.11 -12.90
CA GLU A 121 4.44 -12.28 -12.86
C GLU A 121 4.83 -11.88 -11.43
N LEU A 122 4.23 -12.53 -10.42
CA LEU A 122 4.52 -12.31 -8.99
C LEU A 122 4.24 -10.88 -8.52
N ILE A 123 3.32 -10.19 -9.18
CA ILE A 123 2.95 -8.80 -8.89
C ILE A 123 1.62 -8.74 -8.14
N THR A 124 1.65 -8.19 -6.94
CA THR A 124 0.46 -8.04 -6.09
C THR A 124 -0.40 -6.85 -6.53
N TYR A 125 0.17 -5.66 -6.67
CA TYR A 125 -0.59 -4.46 -7.07
C TYR A 125 0.30 -3.40 -7.75
N GLY A 126 -0.33 -2.34 -8.29
CA GLY A 126 0.36 -1.18 -8.84
C GLY A 126 1.18 -1.45 -10.11
N GLY A 127 0.91 -2.56 -10.80
CA GLY A 127 1.57 -2.93 -12.05
C GLY A 127 3.04 -3.35 -11.93
N ASN A 128 3.69 -3.12 -10.79
CA ASN A 128 5.11 -3.42 -10.55
C ASN A 128 5.45 -3.72 -9.09
N GLY A 129 4.47 -3.75 -8.19
CA GLY A 129 4.65 -4.13 -6.79
C GLY A 129 4.85 -5.64 -6.65
N ALA A 130 6.06 -6.10 -6.91
CA ALA A 130 6.41 -7.51 -6.96
C ALA A 130 6.76 -8.07 -5.58
N VAL A 131 6.38 -9.33 -5.34
CA VAL A 131 6.80 -10.13 -4.18
C VAL A 131 8.18 -10.74 -4.43
N PHE A 132 8.40 -11.25 -5.65
CA PHE A 132 9.68 -11.75 -6.16
C PHE A 132 9.86 -11.32 -7.62
N GLN A 133 11.08 -11.38 -8.13
CA GLN A 133 11.35 -11.09 -9.54
C GLN A 133 11.03 -12.28 -10.46
N ASN A 134 11.17 -13.51 -9.97
CA ASN A 134 10.98 -14.73 -10.74
C ASN A 134 10.60 -15.93 -9.85
N TRP A 135 10.12 -17.00 -10.46
CA TRP A 135 9.64 -18.18 -9.77
C TRP A 135 10.73 -19.03 -9.10
N ALA A 136 12.00 -18.91 -9.50
CA ALA A 136 13.08 -19.56 -8.78
C ALA A 136 13.28 -18.96 -7.38
N GLN A 137 13.16 -17.64 -7.27
CA GLN A 137 13.23 -16.93 -5.99
C GLN A 137 12.11 -17.38 -5.05
N TYR A 138 10.86 -17.45 -5.55
CA TYR A 138 9.73 -17.96 -4.78
C TYR A 138 10.02 -19.37 -4.23
N ARG A 139 10.42 -20.30 -5.11
CA ARG A 139 10.68 -21.69 -4.71
C ARG A 139 11.79 -21.81 -3.67
N LEU A 140 12.88 -21.07 -3.84
CA LEU A 140 13.99 -21.06 -2.87
C LEU A 140 13.57 -20.43 -1.54
N ALA A 141 12.83 -19.33 -1.55
CA ALA A 141 12.36 -18.69 -0.33
C ALA A 141 11.43 -19.63 0.46
N MET A 142 10.47 -20.27 -0.20
CA MET A 142 9.55 -21.21 0.43
C MET A 142 10.29 -22.42 1.01
N LYS A 143 11.29 -22.94 0.30
CA LYS A 143 12.15 -24.03 0.78
C LYS A 143 12.93 -23.62 2.02
N TYR A 144 13.62 -22.46 1.98
CA TYR A 144 14.37 -21.97 3.15
C TYR A 144 13.47 -21.73 4.36
N LEU A 145 12.26 -21.19 4.17
CA LEU A 145 11.28 -21.03 5.25
C LEU A 145 10.83 -22.38 5.82
N ALA A 146 10.68 -23.41 4.98
CA ALA A 146 10.33 -24.75 5.44
C ALA A 146 11.46 -25.43 6.25
N GLU A 147 12.72 -25.16 5.88
CA GLU A 147 13.89 -25.78 6.50
C GLU A 147 14.45 -25.04 7.71
N MET A 148 14.19 -23.73 7.82
CA MET A 148 14.77 -22.87 8.86
C MET A 148 14.38 -23.28 10.28
N THR A 149 15.30 -23.04 11.20
CA THR A 149 15.07 -23.18 12.65
C THR A 149 14.83 -21.81 13.29
N ASP A 150 14.48 -21.80 14.58
CA ASP A 150 14.32 -20.57 15.36
C ASP A 150 15.66 -19.84 15.63
N GLU A 151 16.79 -20.47 15.31
CA GLU A 151 18.12 -19.89 15.44
C GLU A 151 18.71 -19.45 14.09
N GLN A 152 17.83 -19.14 13.11
CA GLN A 152 18.24 -18.70 11.78
C GLN A 152 17.41 -17.52 11.29
N THR A 153 18.05 -16.67 10.47
CA THR A 153 17.44 -15.58 9.74
C THR A 153 17.66 -15.79 8.24
N LEU A 154 16.58 -15.76 7.46
CA LEU A 154 16.63 -15.70 6.01
C LEU A 154 16.87 -14.26 5.56
N VAL A 155 17.93 -14.04 4.80
CA VAL A 155 18.24 -12.73 4.23
C VAL A 155 17.80 -12.67 2.78
N MET A 156 16.94 -11.69 2.47
CA MET A 156 16.34 -11.47 1.15
C MET A 156 16.87 -10.17 0.54
N TYR A 157 17.46 -10.26 -0.64
CA TYR A 157 17.96 -9.12 -1.40
C TYR A 157 17.17 -8.99 -2.71
N SER A 158 16.33 -7.98 -2.82
CA SER A 158 15.49 -7.72 -4.01
C SER A 158 14.80 -8.99 -4.54
N GLY A 159 14.12 -9.71 -3.64
CA GLY A 159 13.45 -10.99 -3.92
C GLY A 159 14.39 -12.20 -3.91
N HIS A 160 15.70 -12.01 -4.03
CA HIS A 160 16.67 -13.11 -4.05
C HIS A 160 17.00 -13.60 -2.64
N PRO A 161 16.74 -14.87 -2.29
CA PRO A 161 17.12 -15.44 -1.02
C PRO A 161 18.63 -15.74 -0.99
N LEU A 162 19.39 -14.93 -0.25
CA LEU A 162 20.82 -15.10 -0.11
C LEU A 162 21.17 -16.33 0.74
N GLY A 163 20.32 -16.67 1.71
CA GLY A 163 20.51 -17.85 2.54
C GLY A 163 20.08 -17.67 3.99
N LEU A 164 20.22 -18.77 4.75
CA LEU A 164 19.96 -18.82 6.18
C LEU A 164 21.24 -18.52 6.96
N PHE A 165 21.17 -17.54 7.84
CA PHE A 165 22.28 -17.13 8.69
C PHE A 165 21.98 -17.47 10.15
N PRO A 166 22.99 -17.89 10.95
CA PRO A 166 22.82 -18.09 12.38
C PRO A 166 22.27 -16.85 13.07
N SER A 167 21.34 -17.04 13.99
CA SER A 167 20.64 -15.98 14.71
C SER A 167 20.15 -16.49 16.08
N HIS A 168 19.12 -15.90 16.63
CA HIS A 168 18.48 -16.32 17.88
C HIS A 168 16.96 -16.11 17.82
N LYS A 169 16.23 -16.70 18.77
CA LYS A 169 14.75 -16.74 18.74
C LYS A 169 14.06 -15.37 18.74
N ASP A 170 14.68 -14.33 19.28
CA ASP A 170 14.11 -12.97 19.33
C ASP A 170 14.49 -12.12 18.10
N ALA A 171 15.39 -12.61 17.23
CA ALA A 171 15.74 -11.93 15.99
C ALA A 171 14.70 -12.20 14.89
N PRO A 172 14.56 -11.31 13.89
CA PRO A 172 13.71 -11.57 12.75
C PRO A 172 14.02 -12.87 12.02
N ARG A 173 12.97 -13.62 11.67
CA ARG A 173 13.12 -14.82 10.81
C ARG A 173 13.48 -14.44 9.38
N VAL A 174 13.04 -13.27 8.92
CA VAL A 174 13.36 -12.76 7.58
C VAL A 174 13.71 -11.28 7.63
N ILE A 175 14.75 -10.91 6.90
CA ILE A 175 15.10 -9.51 6.60
C ILE A 175 14.96 -9.31 5.10
N VAL A 176 14.17 -8.33 4.69
CA VAL A 176 13.89 -8.02 3.29
C VAL A 176 14.38 -6.62 2.95
N THR A 177 15.17 -6.51 1.88
CA THR A 177 15.48 -5.21 1.27
C THR A 177 15.13 -5.24 -0.22
N ASN A 178 14.45 -4.21 -0.70
CA ASN A 178 14.10 -4.08 -2.11
C ASN A 178 14.48 -2.70 -2.64
N GLY A 179 15.09 -2.65 -3.82
CA GLY A 179 15.33 -1.41 -4.52
C GLY A 179 16.30 -0.44 -3.85
N MET A 180 17.16 -0.92 -2.95
CA MET A 180 18.10 -0.09 -2.20
C MET A 180 19.29 0.33 -3.07
N VAL A 181 18.99 1.11 -4.11
CA VAL A 181 19.97 1.62 -5.07
C VAL A 181 20.59 2.90 -4.53
N ILE A 182 21.91 3.08 -4.79
CA ILE A 182 22.65 4.29 -4.38
C ILE A 182 22.02 5.51 -5.06
N PRO A 183 21.79 6.63 -4.33
CA PRO A 183 20.94 7.74 -4.80
C PRO A 183 21.28 8.29 -6.19
N ASN A 184 22.58 8.47 -6.53
CA ASN A 184 22.98 8.97 -7.84
C ASN A 184 22.80 7.98 -9.00
N HIS A 185 22.34 6.76 -8.71
CA HIS A 185 22.05 5.69 -9.65
C HIS A 185 20.61 5.17 -9.51
N SER A 186 19.71 6.03 -9.04
CA SER A 186 18.32 5.69 -8.69
C SER A 186 17.32 6.47 -9.55
N SER A 187 17.63 6.67 -10.84
CA SER A 187 16.66 7.18 -11.81
C SER A 187 15.66 6.08 -12.22
N GLN A 188 14.56 6.48 -12.87
CA GLN A 188 13.59 5.52 -13.41
C GLN A 188 14.24 4.55 -14.41
N ASP A 189 15.13 5.05 -15.28
CA ASP A 189 15.85 4.20 -16.26
C ASP A 189 16.86 3.26 -15.57
N ASP A 190 17.53 3.70 -14.51
CA ASP A 190 18.40 2.82 -13.71
C ASP A 190 17.60 1.69 -13.09
N TRP A 191 16.45 1.99 -12.50
CA TRP A 191 15.58 0.96 -11.94
C TRP A 191 15.10 -0.05 -12.99
N GLU A 192 14.59 0.41 -14.13
CA GLU A 192 14.13 -0.46 -15.21
C GLU A 192 15.26 -1.39 -15.68
N ARG A 193 16.48 -0.85 -15.86
CA ARG A 193 17.66 -1.57 -16.26
C ARG A 193 18.08 -2.62 -15.22
N PHE A 194 18.17 -2.23 -13.96
CA PHE A 194 18.56 -3.15 -12.88
C PHE A 194 17.52 -4.25 -12.66
N ASN A 195 16.24 -3.93 -12.79
CA ASN A 195 15.18 -4.93 -12.71
C ASN A 195 15.23 -5.91 -13.89
N ALA A 196 15.44 -5.42 -15.12
CA ALA A 196 15.59 -6.28 -16.31
C ALA A 196 16.80 -7.20 -16.25
N MET A 197 17.91 -6.75 -15.61
CA MET A 197 19.08 -7.59 -15.34
C MET A 197 18.88 -8.58 -14.19
N GLY A 198 17.76 -8.53 -13.46
CA GLY A 198 17.49 -9.40 -12.32
C GLY A 198 18.33 -9.09 -11.08
N VAL A 199 18.76 -7.83 -10.89
CA VAL A 199 19.63 -7.43 -9.76
C VAL A 199 18.94 -6.53 -8.75
N SER A 200 17.86 -5.83 -9.11
CA SER A 200 17.09 -5.03 -8.17
C SER A 200 15.59 -5.17 -8.43
N GLN A 201 14.80 -5.06 -7.38
CA GLN A 201 13.34 -5.18 -7.42
C GLN A 201 12.71 -3.92 -6.84
N TYR A 202 11.65 -3.43 -7.47
CA TYR A 202 10.82 -2.37 -6.92
C TYR A 202 10.03 -2.90 -5.72
N GLY A 203 10.25 -2.31 -4.55
CA GLY A 203 9.58 -2.68 -3.31
C GLY A 203 8.40 -1.77 -3.01
N GLN A 204 7.22 -2.09 -3.54
CA GLN A 204 6.05 -1.27 -3.33
C GLN A 204 5.32 -1.65 -2.05
N MET A 205 5.48 -0.84 -1.00
CA MET A 205 4.70 -0.89 0.25
C MET A 205 4.54 -2.33 0.79
N THR A 206 3.32 -2.71 1.17
CA THR A 206 3.00 -4.00 1.78
C THR A 206 3.17 -5.21 0.85
N ALA A 207 3.19 -5.03 -0.47
CA ALA A 207 3.48 -6.13 -1.40
C ALA A 207 4.90 -6.68 -1.18
N GLY A 208 5.89 -5.78 -1.08
CA GLY A 208 7.29 -6.14 -0.86
C GLY A 208 7.59 -6.75 0.51
N SER A 209 6.72 -6.51 1.49
CA SER A 209 6.84 -7.05 2.86
C SER A 209 5.91 -8.23 3.15
N TYR A 210 5.20 -8.73 2.16
CA TYR A 210 4.23 -9.82 2.31
C TYR A 210 3.02 -9.48 3.20
N MET A 211 2.77 -8.20 3.50
CA MET A 211 1.71 -7.75 4.41
C MET A 211 0.48 -7.20 3.71
N TYR A 212 0.33 -7.37 2.40
CA TYR A 212 -0.88 -6.97 1.70
C TYR A 212 -2.04 -7.91 2.02
N ILE A 213 -3.11 -7.38 2.58
CA ILE A 213 -4.30 -8.12 3.05
C ILE A 213 -5.51 -7.95 2.11
N GLY A 214 -5.27 -7.60 0.86
CA GLY A 214 -6.33 -7.25 -0.08
C GLY A 214 -6.74 -5.77 0.03
N PRO A 215 -7.82 -5.38 -0.66
CA PRO A 215 -8.18 -3.98 -0.84
C PRO A 215 -8.78 -3.31 0.41
N GLN A 216 -9.09 -4.06 1.48
CA GLN A 216 -9.71 -3.47 2.68
C GLN A 216 -8.85 -2.39 3.37
N GLY A 217 -7.51 -2.46 3.23
CA GLY A 217 -6.63 -1.41 3.76
C GLY A 217 -6.89 -0.06 3.12
N ILE A 218 -7.04 -0.04 1.80
CA ILE A 218 -7.39 1.18 1.05
C ILE A 218 -8.83 1.59 1.32
N VAL A 219 -9.78 0.64 1.44
CA VAL A 219 -11.18 0.99 1.81
C VAL A 219 -11.20 1.72 3.15
N HIS A 220 -10.48 1.21 4.15
CA HIS A 220 -10.41 1.85 5.46
C HIS A 220 -9.79 3.25 5.39
N GLY A 221 -8.58 3.36 4.82
CA GLY A 221 -7.89 4.65 4.71
C GLY A 221 -8.71 5.69 3.91
N THR A 222 -9.37 5.27 2.83
CA THR A 222 -10.25 6.13 2.05
C THR A 222 -11.49 6.54 2.84
N THR A 223 -12.13 5.62 3.56
CA THR A 223 -13.30 5.91 4.40
C THR A 223 -12.95 7.00 5.42
N ILE A 224 -11.88 6.81 6.17
CA ILE A 224 -11.40 7.79 7.16
C ILE A 224 -11.08 9.14 6.49
N THR A 225 -10.40 9.11 5.35
CA THR A 225 -10.06 10.33 4.59
C THR A 225 -11.31 11.08 4.12
N VAL A 226 -12.26 10.39 3.48
CA VAL A 226 -13.51 10.98 2.98
C VAL A 226 -14.35 11.55 4.13
N MET A 227 -14.51 10.81 5.23
CA MET A 227 -15.24 11.28 6.42
C MET A 227 -14.64 12.57 6.97
N ASN A 228 -13.33 12.65 7.10
CA ASN A 228 -12.67 13.82 7.67
C ASN A 228 -12.57 14.99 6.67
N ALA A 229 -12.37 14.74 5.39
CA ALA A 229 -12.49 15.75 4.33
C ALA A 229 -13.90 16.36 4.29
N ALA A 230 -14.92 15.50 4.38
CA ALA A 230 -16.32 15.94 4.37
C ALA A 230 -16.66 16.78 5.62
N ARG A 231 -16.18 16.40 6.79
CA ARG A 231 -16.35 17.20 8.03
C ARG A 231 -15.81 18.62 7.90
N LYS A 232 -14.72 18.82 7.17
CA LYS A 232 -14.19 20.18 6.87
C LYS A 232 -15.15 21.01 5.99
N ARG A 233 -16.06 20.37 5.26
CA ARG A 233 -17.00 20.99 4.34
C ARG A 233 -18.44 21.02 4.85
N MET A 234 -18.72 20.35 5.97
CA MET A 234 -20.06 20.35 6.57
C MET A 234 -20.51 21.76 6.90
N LYS A 235 -21.77 22.04 6.58
CA LYS A 235 -22.44 23.31 6.92
C LYS A 235 -22.91 23.24 8.37
N ASP A 236 -23.06 24.43 8.98
CA ASP A 236 -23.63 24.53 10.32
C ASP A 236 -24.99 23.80 10.39
N GLY A 237 -25.12 22.92 11.40
CA GLY A 237 -26.31 22.10 11.61
C GLY A 237 -26.42 20.82 10.77
N GLN A 238 -25.48 20.54 9.86
CA GLN A 238 -25.41 19.26 9.15
C GLN A 238 -24.96 18.16 10.12
N LYS A 239 -25.70 17.04 10.16
CA LYS A 239 -25.45 15.94 11.11
C LYS A 239 -24.76 14.72 10.50
N ASP A 240 -24.90 14.56 9.17
CA ASP A 240 -24.32 13.45 8.44
C ASP A 240 -23.81 13.90 7.06
N LEU A 241 -23.21 13.03 6.29
CA LEU A 241 -22.57 13.32 5.02
C LEU A 241 -23.47 13.07 3.80
N ARG A 242 -24.71 12.63 4.00
CA ARG A 242 -25.64 12.31 2.90
C ARG A 242 -25.95 13.54 2.06
N GLY A 243 -25.95 13.33 0.74
CA GLY A 243 -26.11 14.38 -0.24
C GLY A 243 -24.82 15.11 -0.63
N MET A 244 -23.68 14.80 -0.01
CA MET A 244 -22.38 15.29 -0.47
C MET A 244 -21.90 14.41 -1.64
N LEU A 245 -21.30 15.04 -2.65
CA LEU A 245 -20.78 14.38 -3.85
C LEU A 245 -19.25 14.30 -3.80
N PHE A 246 -18.72 13.07 -3.84
CA PHE A 246 -17.31 12.75 -3.95
C PHE A 246 -16.98 12.21 -5.34
N VAL A 247 -15.96 12.76 -6.00
CA VAL A 247 -15.55 12.36 -7.37
C VAL A 247 -14.08 11.98 -7.37
N THR A 248 -13.77 10.82 -7.97
CA THR A 248 -12.41 10.29 -8.05
C THR A 248 -12.22 9.40 -9.28
N ALA A 249 -11.08 8.70 -9.39
CA ALA A 249 -10.76 7.85 -10.53
C ALA A 249 -10.08 6.54 -10.12
N GLY A 250 -10.24 5.53 -10.96
CA GLY A 250 -9.61 4.22 -10.88
C GLY A 250 -10.46 3.17 -10.15
N LEU A 251 -10.61 2.00 -10.78
CA LEU A 251 -11.26 0.80 -10.22
C LEU A 251 -10.35 -0.44 -10.25
N GLY A 252 -9.05 -0.22 -10.39
CA GLY A 252 -8.03 -1.25 -10.37
C GLY A 252 -7.86 -1.94 -9.01
N GLY A 253 -6.67 -2.50 -8.77
CA GLY A 253 -6.36 -3.25 -7.55
C GLY A 253 -6.56 -2.45 -6.27
N MET A 254 -5.94 -1.26 -6.20
CA MET A 254 -6.01 -0.37 -5.03
C MET A 254 -7.19 0.60 -5.13
N SER A 255 -7.29 1.33 -6.25
CA SER A 255 -8.30 2.37 -6.45
C SER A 255 -9.74 1.85 -6.45
N GLY A 256 -9.97 0.59 -6.79
CA GLY A 256 -11.29 -0.04 -6.72
C GLY A 256 -11.97 -0.02 -5.34
N ALA A 257 -11.25 0.40 -4.31
CA ALA A 257 -11.78 0.62 -2.96
C ALA A 257 -12.61 1.91 -2.81
N GLN A 258 -12.45 2.88 -3.70
CA GLN A 258 -13.04 4.23 -3.58
C GLN A 258 -14.57 4.24 -3.49
N PRO A 259 -15.31 3.53 -4.37
CA PRO A 259 -16.78 3.51 -4.31
C PRO A 259 -17.28 2.92 -2.99
N LYS A 260 -16.68 1.81 -2.56
CA LYS A 260 -17.04 1.15 -1.29
C LYS A 260 -16.79 2.05 -0.09
N ALA A 261 -15.68 2.77 -0.09
CA ALA A 261 -15.37 3.75 0.94
C ALA A 261 -16.38 4.92 0.95
N GLY A 262 -16.81 5.38 -0.23
CA GLY A 262 -17.88 6.37 -0.37
C GLY A 262 -19.17 5.90 0.30
N ASN A 263 -19.59 4.65 0.04
CA ASN A 263 -20.78 4.07 0.65
C ASN A 263 -20.66 3.98 2.17
N ILE A 264 -19.53 3.48 2.69
CA ILE A 264 -19.31 3.39 4.15
C ILE A 264 -19.29 4.78 4.79
N SER A 265 -18.74 5.78 4.11
CA SER A 265 -18.72 7.17 4.58
C SER A 265 -20.10 7.85 4.53
N GLY A 266 -21.05 7.32 3.76
CA GLY A 266 -22.39 7.86 3.64
C GLY A 266 -22.55 8.97 2.59
N VAL A 267 -21.72 9.01 1.54
CA VAL A 267 -21.76 10.01 0.46
C VAL A 267 -22.28 9.41 -0.85
N VAL A 268 -22.64 10.27 -1.80
CA VAL A 268 -22.76 9.92 -3.22
C VAL A 268 -21.37 9.94 -3.83
N SER A 269 -20.94 8.89 -4.55
CA SER A 269 -19.61 8.88 -5.16
C SER A 269 -19.64 8.53 -6.65
N ILE A 270 -18.72 9.13 -7.42
CA ILE A 270 -18.46 8.78 -8.82
C ILE A 270 -16.99 8.39 -8.96
N THR A 271 -16.72 7.25 -9.56
CA THR A 271 -15.36 6.80 -9.89
C THR A 271 -15.24 6.52 -11.38
N ALA A 272 -14.36 7.25 -12.08
CA ALA A 272 -14.07 7.00 -13.50
C ALA A 272 -13.10 5.84 -13.68
N GLU A 273 -13.32 4.99 -14.70
CA GLU A 273 -12.45 3.86 -15.05
C GLU A 273 -12.50 3.60 -16.56
N VAL A 274 -11.34 3.58 -17.22
CA VAL A 274 -11.26 3.33 -18.67
C VAL A 274 -11.35 1.84 -19.02
N ASN A 275 -10.97 0.96 -18.10
CA ASN A 275 -11.02 -0.48 -18.27
C ASN A 275 -12.38 -1.03 -17.83
N ILE A 276 -13.24 -1.35 -18.79
CA ILE A 276 -14.57 -1.90 -18.51
C ILE A 276 -14.52 -3.17 -17.65
N ALA A 277 -13.55 -4.04 -17.88
CA ALA A 277 -13.44 -5.30 -17.10
C ALA A 277 -13.13 -5.04 -15.63
N ALA A 278 -12.38 -3.98 -15.30
CA ALA A 278 -12.14 -3.56 -13.92
C ALA A 278 -13.43 -3.03 -13.28
N ALA A 279 -14.19 -2.20 -13.99
CA ALA A 279 -15.47 -1.65 -13.50
C ALA A 279 -16.51 -2.76 -13.28
N GLU A 280 -16.69 -3.66 -14.25
CA GLU A 280 -17.61 -4.81 -14.14
C GLU A 280 -17.22 -5.74 -12.98
N LYS A 281 -15.93 -5.99 -12.78
CA LYS A 281 -15.44 -6.79 -11.65
C LYS A 281 -15.85 -6.17 -10.30
N ARG A 282 -15.71 -4.85 -10.14
CA ARG A 282 -16.09 -4.16 -8.89
C ARG A 282 -17.59 -4.12 -8.67
N HIS A 283 -18.35 -3.97 -9.73
CA HIS A 283 -19.81 -4.06 -9.66
C HIS A 283 -20.26 -5.48 -9.27
N ALA A 284 -19.74 -6.51 -9.92
CA ALA A 284 -20.04 -7.90 -9.57
C ALA A 284 -19.65 -8.28 -8.12
N GLN A 285 -18.62 -7.63 -7.56
CA GLN A 285 -18.23 -7.77 -6.17
C GLN A 285 -19.14 -6.98 -5.18
N GLY A 286 -20.07 -6.17 -5.67
CA GLY A 286 -20.90 -5.28 -4.85
C GLY A 286 -20.13 -4.12 -4.23
N TRP A 287 -19.07 -3.65 -4.92
CA TRP A 287 -18.25 -2.50 -4.50
C TRP A 287 -18.66 -1.22 -5.21
N VAL A 288 -19.30 -1.34 -6.35
CA VAL A 288 -19.96 -0.28 -7.11
C VAL A 288 -21.42 -0.66 -7.27
N ASP A 289 -22.34 0.27 -7.04
CA ASP A 289 -23.77 0.01 -7.09
C ASP A 289 -24.32 0.11 -8.53
N GLU A 290 -23.93 1.12 -9.30
CA GLU A 290 -24.41 1.35 -10.67
C GLU A 290 -23.25 1.65 -11.62
N LEU A 291 -23.34 1.17 -12.88
CA LEU A 291 -22.38 1.40 -13.98
C LEU A 291 -23.01 2.23 -15.08
N TYR A 292 -22.25 3.21 -15.59
CA TYR A 292 -22.63 4.04 -16.73
C TYR A 292 -21.47 4.21 -17.71
N SER A 293 -21.73 4.09 -19.00
CA SER A 293 -20.78 4.42 -20.07
C SER A 293 -21.10 5.76 -20.74
N SER A 294 -22.25 6.36 -20.42
CA SER A 294 -22.71 7.64 -20.95
C SER A 294 -22.81 8.68 -19.81
N LEU A 295 -22.14 9.82 -19.98
CA LEU A 295 -22.25 10.95 -19.07
C LEU A 295 -23.66 11.58 -19.14
N ASP A 296 -24.35 11.50 -20.28
CA ASP A 296 -25.70 12.01 -20.43
C ASP A 296 -26.74 11.24 -19.62
N GLU A 297 -26.45 9.95 -19.34
CA GLU A 297 -27.28 9.10 -18.46
C GLU A 297 -26.84 9.25 -17.00
N LEU A 298 -25.53 9.28 -16.74
CA LEU A 298 -24.98 9.36 -15.40
C LEU A 298 -25.34 10.67 -14.68
N ILE A 299 -25.13 11.82 -15.33
CA ILE A 299 -25.28 13.12 -14.66
C ILE A 299 -26.68 13.36 -14.10
N PRO A 300 -27.79 13.12 -14.83
CA PRO A 300 -29.14 13.24 -14.26
C PRO A 300 -29.37 12.30 -13.06
N ARG A 301 -28.85 11.07 -13.11
CA ARG A 301 -28.97 10.09 -12.00
C ARG A 301 -28.20 10.55 -10.76
N VAL A 302 -27.00 11.09 -10.94
CA VAL A 302 -26.20 11.66 -9.85
C VAL A 302 -26.91 12.86 -9.21
N LYS A 303 -27.47 13.78 -10.00
CA LYS A 303 -28.25 14.93 -9.48
C LYS A 303 -29.41 14.44 -8.61
N GLN A 304 -30.14 13.44 -9.08
CA GLN A 304 -31.23 12.81 -8.33
C GLN A 304 -30.74 12.19 -7.00
N ALA A 305 -29.62 11.46 -7.03
CA ALA A 305 -29.06 10.83 -5.85
C ALA A 305 -28.61 11.85 -4.78
N VAL A 306 -27.99 12.95 -5.21
CA VAL A 306 -27.59 14.06 -4.32
C VAL A 306 -28.81 14.72 -3.70
N GLU A 307 -29.85 15.03 -4.50
CA GLU A 307 -31.10 15.63 -4.03
C GLU A 307 -31.83 14.74 -3.03
N ASN A 308 -31.92 13.45 -3.32
CA ASN A 308 -32.55 12.44 -2.46
C ASN A 308 -31.69 12.06 -1.25
N LYS A 309 -30.44 12.55 -1.15
CA LYS A 309 -29.47 12.18 -0.10
C LYS A 309 -29.23 10.67 -0.02
N GLU A 310 -29.14 10.03 -1.18
CA GLU A 310 -28.84 8.61 -1.27
C GLU A 310 -27.40 8.34 -0.79
N VAL A 311 -27.13 7.08 -0.41
CA VAL A 311 -25.79 6.55 -0.18
C VAL A 311 -25.54 5.56 -1.29
N ILE A 312 -24.81 5.97 -2.31
CA ILE A 312 -24.67 5.22 -3.56
C ILE A 312 -23.37 5.52 -4.27
N SER A 313 -22.81 4.53 -4.94
CA SER A 313 -21.59 4.64 -5.73
C SER A 313 -21.85 4.37 -7.21
N PHE A 314 -21.32 5.23 -8.05
CA PHE A 314 -21.38 5.14 -9.50
C PHE A 314 -20.01 4.89 -10.08
N ALA A 315 -19.90 4.01 -11.07
CA ALA A 315 -18.74 3.94 -11.94
C ALA A 315 -19.08 4.57 -13.29
N TYR A 316 -18.23 5.47 -13.74
CA TYR A 316 -18.22 5.95 -15.11
C TYR A 316 -17.19 5.16 -15.91
N VAL A 317 -17.65 4.35 -16.87
CA VAL A 317 -16.77 3.59 -17.78
C VAL A 317 -16.32 4.53 -18.89
N GLY A 318 -15.22 5.24 -18.66
CA GLY A 318 -14.69 6.27 -19.54
C GLY A 318 -13.50 7.00 -18.93
N ASN A 319 -12.97 7.97 -19.66
CA ASN A 319 -11.82 8.73 -19.22
C ASN A 319 -12.17 9.71 -18.09
N VAL A 320 -11.31 9.80 -17.10
CA VAL A 320 -11.47 10.69 -15.94
C VAL A 320 -11.53 12.17 -16.36
N VAL A 321 -10.81 12.56 -17.40
CA VAL A 321 -10.80 13.95 -17.90
C VAL A 321 -12.16 14.33 -18.47
N ASP A 322 -12.80 13.44 -19.24
CA ASP A 322 -14.15 13.67 -19.77
C ASP A 322 -15.17 13.87 -18.64
N LEU A 323 -15.06 13.08 -17.56
CA LEU A 323 -15.92 13.26 -16.39
C LEU A 323 -15.69 14.63 -15.72
N TRP A 324 -14.45 15.01 -15.44
CA TRP A 324 -14.15 16.28 -14.78
C TRP A 324 -14.54 17.49 -15.63
N GLU A 325 -14.30 17.46 -16.95
CA GLU A 325 -14.71 18.51 -17.88
C GLU A 325 -16.23 18.64 -17.92
N ARG A 326 -16.96 17.52 -18.02
CA ARG A 326 -18.43 17.52 -18.00
C ARG A 326 -18.97 18.08 -16.69
N LEU A 327 -18.44 17.69 -15.53
CA LEU A 327 -18.85 18.24 -14.23
C LEU A 327 -18.55 19.75 -14.12
N ALA A 328 -17.47 20.22 -14.74
CA ALA A 328 -17.11 21.64 -14.76
C ALA A 328 -18.03 22.47 -15.68
N GLU A 329 -18.71 21.84 -16.64
CA GLU A 329 -19.70 22.46 -17.53
C GLU A 329 -21.12 22.45 -16.96
N GLU A 330 -21.43 21.46 -16.13
CA GLU A 330 -22.74 21.29 -15.50
C GLU A 330 -22.92 22.19 -14.28
N ASP A 331 -24.18 22.51 -14.00
CA ASP A 331 -24.57 23.15 -12.73
C ASP A 331 -24.79 22.07 -11.65
N ILE A 332 -23.69 21.47 -11.22
CA ILE A 332 -23.64 20.48 -10.14
C ILE A 332 -22.56 20.85 -9.13
N ASN A 333 -22.91 20.82 -7.85
CA ASN A 333 -21.95 21.04 -6.80
C ASN A 333 -21.18 19.73 -6.51
N VAL A 334 -19.87 19.76 -6.72
CA VAL A 334 -18.96 18.68 -6.27
C VAL A 334 -18.36 19.14 -4.94
N ASP A 335 -18.60 18.39 -3.87
CA ASP A 335 -18.12 18.75 -2.54
C ASP A 335 -16.67 18.33 -2.34
N LEU A 336 -16.31 17.10 -2.76
CA LEU A 336 -14.99 16.49 -2.59
C LEU A 336 -14.49 15.97 -3.93
N GLY A 337 -13.22 16.20 -4.22
CA GLY A 337 -12.53 15.65 -5.38
C GLY A 337 -11.18 15.06 -5.02
N SER A 338 -10.79 13.96 -5.67
CA SER A 338 -9.44 13.42 -5.59
C SER A 338 -9.06 12.66 -6.86
N ASP A 339 -7.79 12.31 -6.99
CA ASP A 339 -7.35 11.33 -7.98
C ASP A 339 -6.69 10.14 -7.29
N GLN A 340 -7.06 8.92 -7.70
CA GLN A 340 -6.56 7.65 -7.15
C GLN A 340 -5.92 6.77 -8.23
N THR A 341 -5.72 7.27 -9.44
CA THR A 341 -4.98 6.55 -10.48
C THR A 341 -3.51 6.38 -10.11
N SER A 342 -2.85 5.35 -10.68
CA SER A 342 -1.46 5.03 -10.34
C SER A 342 -0.46 5.96 -11.03
N LEU A 343 -0.56 7.26 -10.77
CA LEU A 343 0.29 8.31 -11.35
C LEU A 343 1.77 8.24 -10.94
N HIS A 344 2.14 7.39 -9.99
CA HIS A 344 3.54 7.02 -9.76
C HIS A 344 4.12 6.19 -10.92
N ASN A 345 3.28 5.69 -11.82
CA ASN A 345 3.65 4.94 -13.02
C ASN A 345 2.77 5.32 -14.23
N PRO A 346 2.65 6.62 -14.58
CA PRO A 346 1.73 7.07 -15.62
C PRO A 346 2.10 6.54 -17.02
N TRP A 347 3.39 6.26 -17.23
CA TRP A 347 3.97 5.85 -18.51
C TRP A 347 3.79 4.36 -18.83
N ALA A 348 3.34 3.57 -17.89
CA ALA A 348 3.14 2.13 -18.01
C ALA A 348 1.72 1.69 -17.59
N GLY A 349 0.71 2.47 -17.95
CA GLY A 349 -0.69 2.13 -17.73
C GLY A 349 -1.26 2.59 -16.37
N GLY A 350 -0.57 3.50 -15.69
CA GLY A 350 -1.09 4.13 -14.47
C GLY A 350 -2.07 5.27 -14.72
N TYR A 351 -2.02 5.89 -15.91
CA TYR A 351 -2.93 6.95 -16.35
C TYR A 351 -3.13 6.86 -17.86
N TYR A 352 -4.35 7.02 -18.33
CA TYR A 352 -4.73 6.86 -19.74
C TYR A 352 -5.11 8.21 -20.36
N PRO A 353 -4.59 8.52 -21.57
CA PRO A 353 -4.86 9.77 -22.25
C PRO A 353 -6.31 9.88 -22.71
N VAL A 354 -6.89 11.06 -22.59
CA VAL A 354 -8.24 11.37 -23.05
C VAL A 354 -8.32 11.36 -24.58
N GLY A 355 -9.47 10.95 -25.11
CA GLY A 355 -9.72 10.87 -26.55
C GLY A 355 -9.26 9.58 -27.24
N TYR A 356 -8.80 8.61 -26.46
CA TYR A 356 -8.40 7.26 -26.95
C TYR A 356 -9.09 6.17 -26.12
N SER A 357 -9.45 5.08 -26.77
CA SER A 357 -9.94 3.89 -26.07
C SER A 357 -8.83 3.24 -25.23
N TYR A 358 -9.22 2.34 -24.32
CA TYR A 358 -8.29 1.55 -23.52
C TYR A 358 -7.32 0.75 -24.40
N GLU A 359 -7.84 0.11 -25.46
CA GLU A 359 -7.06 -0.70 -26.41
C GLU A 359 -6.10 0.16 -27.25
N GLU A 360 -6.58 1.30 -27.76
CA GLU A 360 -5.75 2.26 -28.51
C GLU A 360 -4.63 2.82 -27.66
N SER A 361 -4.92 3.17 -26.42
CA SER A 361 -3.93 3.67 -25.47
C SER A 361 -2.86 2.63 -25.14
N ASN A 362 -3.25 1.37 -24.93
CA ASN A 362 -2.30 0.27 -24.69
C ASN A 362 -1.41 0.01 -25.90
N ARG A 363 -1.98 0.07 -27.13
CA ARG A 363 -1.20 -0.06 -28.35
C ARG A 363 -0.23 1.11 -28.52
N MET A 364 -0.70 2.35 -28.34
CA MET A 364 0.15 3.55 -28.41
C MET A 364 1.29 3.49 -27.38
N MET A 365 1.02 3.07 -26.14
CA MET A 365 2.03 2.92 -25.11
C MET A 365 3.13 1.93 -25.52
N ALA A 366 2.77 0.84 -26.21
CA ALA A 366 3.71 -0.19 -26.64
C ALA A 366 4.49 0.19 -27.91
N GLU A 367 3.83 0.83 -28.89
CA GLU A 367 4.36 1.06 -30.23
C GLU A 367 4.87 2.50 -30.44
N GLU A 368 4.28 3.49 -29.78
CA GLU A 368 4.56 4.92 -29.90
C GLU A 368 4.73 5.60 -28.53
N PRO A 369 5.68 5.16 -27.67
CA PRO A 369 5.75 5.58 -26.26
C PRO A 369 5.89 7.11 -26.09
N GLU A 370 6.66 7.80 -26.93
CA GLU A 370 6.82 9.25 -26.85
C GLU A 370 5.51 10.00 -27.13
N ARG A 371 4.71 9.50 -28.09
CA ARG A 371 3.37 10.05 -28.36
C ARG A 371 2.43 9.78 -27.19
N PHE A 372 2.46 8.58 -26.63
CA PHE A 372 1.68 8.24 -25.45
C PHE A 372 1.99 9.20 -24.30
N HIS A 373 3.29 9.45 -24.03
CA HIS A 373 3.72 10.38 -22.99
C HIS A 373 3.18 11.80 -23.20
N GLU A 374 3.21 12.31 -24.44
CA GLU A 374 2.69 13.65 -24.71
C GLU A 374 1.17 13.73 -24.55
N CYS A 375 0.44 12.70 -25.03
CA CYS A 375 -1.00 12.61 -24.83
C CYS A 375 -1.40 12.55 -23.34
N VAL A 376 -0.60 11.86 -22.52
CA VAL A 376 -0.80 11.82 -21.06
C VAL A 376 -0.55 13.22 -20.45
N ARG A 377 0.53 13.92 -20.84
CA ARG A 377 0.80 15.28 -20.34
C ARG A 377 -0.32 16.25 -20.70
N GLU A 378 -0.82 16.20 -21.94
CA GLU A 378 -1.97 17.04 -22.34
C GLU A 378 -3.23 16.69 -21.52
N SER A 379 -3.50 15.43 -21.30
CA SER A 379 -4.62 15.00 -20.47
C SER A 379 -4.52 15.50 -19.03
N LEU A 380 -3.32 15.48 -18.43
CA LEU A 380 -3.09 16.05 -17.11
C LEU A 380 -3.34 17.57 -17.07
N ARG A 381 -2.92 18.32 -18.09
CA ARG A 381 -3.19 19.76 -18.19
C ARG A 381 -4.70 20.04 -18.23
N ARG A 382 -5.48 19.28 -19.03
CA ARG A 382 -6.94 19.38 -19.12
C ARG A 382 -7.62 18.98 -17.80
N HIS A 383 -7.19 17.89 -17.19
CA HIS A 383 -7.70 17.42 -15.90
C HIS A 383 -7.57 18.51 -14.84
N VAL A 384 -6.36 19.07 -14.68
CA VAL A 384 -6.11 20.17 -13.73
C VAL A 384 -6.96 21.39 -14.03
N ALA A 385 -7.13 21.77 -15.30
CA ALA A 385 -7.97 22.91 -15.68
C ALA A 385 -9.44 22.74 -15.25
N ALA A 386 -10.00 21.52 -15.39
CA ALA A 386 -11.34 21.20 -14.92
C ALA A 386 -11.46 21.21 -13.39
N VAL A 387 -10.47 20.61 -12.71
CA VAL A 387 -10.38 20.63 -11.24
C VAL A 387 -10.31 22.08 -10.71
N ASN A 388 -9.48 22.93 -11.31
CA ASN A 388 -9.36 24.34 -10.92
C ASN A 388 -10.69 25.09 -11.05
N LYS A 389 -11.48 24.82 -12.09
CA LYS A 389 -12.83 25.43 -12.26
C LYS A 389 -13.78 25.02 -11.14
N LEU A 390 -13.81 23.74 -10.77
CA LEU A 390 -14.67 23.22 -9.71
C LEU A 390 -14.20 23.65 -8.31
N ALA A 391 -12.91 23.69 -8.08
CA ALA A 391 -12.32 24.22 -6.83
C ALA A 391 -12.66 25.69 -6.63
N ALA A 392 -12.65 26.51 -7.69
CA ALA A 392 -13.10 27.91 -7.63
C ALA A 392 -14.59 28.05 -7.26
N ARG A 393 -15.42 27.02 -7.49
CA ARG A 393 -16.82 26.93 -7.05
C ARG A 393 -16.98 26.38 -5.63
N GLY A 394 -15.89 25.99 -4.97
CA GLY A 394 -15.87 25.54 -3.58
C GLY A 394 -15.64 24.05 -3.38
N MET A 395 -15.32 23.25 -4.41
CA MET A 395 -14.89 21.87 -4.23
C MET A 395 -13.59 21.80 -3.42
N TYR A 396 -13.53 20.90 -2.44
CA TYR A 396 -12.31 20.55 -1.76
C TYR A 396 -11.62 19.42 -2.51
N PHE A 397 -10.48 19.73 -3.14
CA PHE A 397 -9.68 18.74 -3.86
C PHE A 397 -8.44 18.38 -3.07
N PHE A 398 -8.06 17.10 -3.05
CA PHE A 398 -6.84 16.59 -2.46
C PHE A 398 -6.23 15.47 -3.32
N ASP A 399 -4.89 15.44 -3.40
CA ASP A 399 -4.19 14.31 -3.99
C ASP A 399 -4.21 13.12 -3.02
N TYR A 400 -4.66 11.97 -3.49
CA TYR A 400 -4.70 10.76 -2.66
C TYR A 400 -3.32 10.08 -2.51
N GLY A 401 -2.24 10.71 -2.95
CA GLY A 401 -0.86 10.24 -2.76
C GLY A 401 -0.37 9.29 -3.84
N ASN A 402 -0.99 9.33 -5.03
CA ASN A 402 -0.53 8.62 -6.23
C ASN A 402 0.17 9.56 -7.23
N ALA A 403 0.76 10.64 -6.75
CA ALA A 403 1.56 11.59 -7.50
C ALA A 403 0.78 12.46 -8.52
N PHE A 404 -0.52 12.68 -8.35
CA PHE A 404 -1.28 13.58 -9.23
C PHE A 404 -0.69 14.98 -9.29
N LEU A 405 -0.41 15.60 -8.13
CA LEU A 405 0.17 16.95 -8.06
C LEU A 405 1.56 16.99 -8.71
N LEU A 406 2.41 16.01 -8.41
CA LEU A 406 3.76 15.94 -8.91
C LEU A 406 3.80 15.76 -10.43
N GLU A 407 3.07 14.80 -10.97
CA GLU A 407 3.06 14.52 -12.41
C GLU A 407 2.34 15.61 -13.21
N SER A 408 1.31 16.24 -12.63
CA SER A 408 0.65 17.41 -13.23
C SER A 408 1.61 18.60 -13.32
N SER A 409 2.42 18.84 -12.28
CA SER A 409 3.47 19.87 -12.30
C SER A 409 4.52 19.57 -13.37
N ARG A 410 4.99 18.33 -13.45
CA ARG A 410 5.93 17.86 -14.49
C ARG A 410 5.35 17.99 -15.90
N ALA A 411 4.02 17.85 -16.06
CA ALA A 411 3.32 18.06 -17.32
C ALA A 411 3.11 19.54 -17.67
N GLY A 412 3.48 20.49 -16.79
CA GLY A 412 3.28 21.91 -16.98
C GLY A 412 1.85 22.40 -16.79
N ALA A 413 1.03 21.67 -16.01
CA ALA A 413 -0.31 22.09 -15.63
C ALA A 413 -0.28 23.23 -14.61
N ASP A 414 -1.35 24.06 -14.57
CA ASP A 414 -1.52 25.15 -13.60
C ASP A 414 -1.91 24.62 -12.21
N ILE A 415 -0.98 23.91 -11.59
CA ILE A 415 -1.13 23.22 -10.30
C ILE A 415 -0.26 23.83 -9.19
N MET A 416 0.62 24.77 -9.55
CA MET A 416 1.52 25.44 -8.61
C MET A 416 1.01 26.84 -8.27
N THR A 417 1.31 27.29 -7.06
CA THR A 417 1.16 28.68 -6.62
C THR A 417 2.41 29.49 -6.98
N GLU A 418 2.32 30.81 -6.91
CA GLU A 418 3.43 31.73 -7.22
C GLU A 418 4.66 31.53 -6.31
N ASP A 419 4.44 31.08 -5.07
CA ASP A 419 5.49 30.76 -4.10
C ASP A 419 6.06 29.34 -4.25
N GLY A 420 5.71 28.63 -5.33
CA GLY A 420 6.28 27.34 -5.67
C GLY A 420 5.70 26.14 -4.88
N LYS A 421 4.54 26.31 -4.24
CA LYS A 421 3.82 25.22 -3.58
C LYS A 421 2.73 24.65 -4.46
N PHE A 422 2.25 23.45 -4.15
CA PHE A 422 1.05 22.93 -4.79
C PHE A 422 -0.21 23.71 -4.37
N ARG A 423 -1.15 23.92 -5.32
CA ARG A 423 -2.45 24.57 -5.04
C ARG A 423 -3.33 23.75 -4.12
N TYR A 424 -3.21 22.44 -4.17
CA TYR A 424 -4.01 21.51 -3.39
C TYR A 424 -3.11 20.73 -2.45
N PRO A 425 -3.62 20.32 -1.28
CA PRO A 425 -2.87 19.45 -0.38
C PRO A 425 -2.88 18.00 -0.88
N SER A 426 -1.92 17.21 -0.43
CA SER A 426 -2.11 15.77 -0.36
C SER A 426 -3.04 15.43 0.81
N TYR A 427 -3.71 14.27 0.74
CA TYR A 427 -4.58 13.82 1.83
C TYR A 427 -3.81 13.63 3.16
N VAL A 428 -2.52 13.31 3.10
CA VAL A 428 -1.70 13.21 4.32
C VAL A 428 -1.38 14.60 4.87
N GLN A 429 -1.04 15.56 3.99
CA GLN A 429 -0.68 16.90 4.42
C GLN A 429 -1.77 17.60 5.24
N ASP A 430 -3.03 17.40 4.87
CA ASP A 430 -4.15 18.18 5.40
C ASP A 430 -5.15 17.36 6.24
N ILE A 431 -5.13 16.03 6.13
CA ILE A 431 -6.07 15.15 6.84
C ILE A 431 -5.30 14.11 7.67
N MET A 432 -4.63 13.15 7.01
CA MET A 432 -4.07 12.01 7.74
C MET A 432 -2.89 12.41 8.64
N GLY A 433 -2.04 13.34 8.21
CA GLY A 433 -0.93 13.85 9.00
C GLY A 433 -1.42 14.53 10.29
N PRO A 434 -2.09 15.69 10.19
CA PRO A 434 -2.47 16.48 11.36
C PRO A 434 -3.58 15.87 12.22
N MET A 435 -4.45 15.01 11.67
CA MET A 435 -5.58 14.45 12.40
C MET A 435 -5.33 13.04 12.95
N PHE A 436 -4.40 12.28 12.35
CA PHE A 436 -4.13 10.89 12.71
C PHE A 436 -2.66 10.65 13.02
N PHE A 437 -1.75 10.82 12.07
CA PHE A 437 -0.34 10.44 12.24
C PHE A 437 0.36 11.23 13.33
N ASP A 438 0.12 12.53 13.43
CA ASP A 438 0.70 13.36 14.49
C ASP A 438 0.26 12.91 15.90
N TYR A 439 -0.95 12.35 16.01
CA TYR A 439 -1.44 11.76 17.25
C TYR A 439 -1.07 10.28 17.44
N GLY A 440 -0.34 9.69 16.49
CA GLY A 440 0.10 8.30 16.56
C GLY A 440 -0.88 7.29 15.99
N PHE A 441 -2.02 7.73 15.44
CA PHE A 441 -2.99 6.84 14.81
C PHE A 441 -2.55 6.50 13.39
N GLY A 442 -2.35 5.23 13.14
CA GLY A 442 -2.00 4.69 11.84
C GLY A 442 -2.50 3.26 11.66
N PRO A 443 -2.38 2.71 10.44
CA PRO A 443 -2.93 1.42 10.09
C PRO A 443 -2.29 0.28 10.86
N PHE A 444 -3.11 -0.43 11.61
CA PHE A 444 -2.78 -1.64 12.33
C PHE A 444 -3.56 -2.81 11.71
N ARG A 445 -2.85 -3.85 11.28
CA ARG A 445 -3.40 -5.01 10.57
C ARG A 445 -3.23 -6.29 11.35
N TRP A 446 -4.17 -7.22 11.17
CA TRP A 446 -4.00 -8.58 11.64
C TRP A 446 -4.56 -9.61 10.66
N VAL A 447 -4.01 -10.82 10.73
CA VAL A 447 -4.41 -11.97 9.92
C VAL A 447 -4.60 -13.17 10.83
N CYS A 448 -5.79 -13.78 10.79
CA CYS A 448 -6.09 -15.02 11.49
C CYS A 448 -5.54 -16.19 10.67
N THR A 449 -4.45 -16.81 11.12
CA THR A 449 -3.72 -17.84 10.37
C THR A 449 -4.43 -19.19 10.29
N SER A 450 -5.51 -19.36 11.04
CA SER A 450 -6.40 -20.53 10.92
C SER A 450 -7.16 -20.57 9.61
N GLY A 451 -7.36 -19.41 8.96
CA GLY A 451 -8.25 -19.26 7.81
C GLY A 451 -9.75 -19.28 8.15
N LYS A 452 -10.12 -19.31 9.43
CA LYS A 452 -11.52 -19.40 9.89
C LYS A 452 -12.14 -18.02 10.08
N GLU A 453 -13.38 -17.84 9.59
CA GLU A 453 -14.15 -16.61 9.77
C GLU A 453 -14.46 -16.35 11.25
N GLU A 454 -14.70 -17.39 12.03
CA GLU A 454 -15.00 -17.30 13.45
C GLU A 454 -13.85 -16.66 14.24
N ASP A 455 -12.60 -16.97 13.89
CA ASP A 455 -11.44 -16.35 14.53
C ASP A 455 -11.35 -14.84 14.20
N LEU A 456 -11.71 -14.45 12.98
CA LEU A 456 -11.79 -13.05 12.59
C LEU A 456 -12.89 -12.30 13.35
N GLU A 457 -14.06 -12.91 13.51
CA GLU A 457 -15.16 -12.32 14.31
C GLU A 457 -14.78 -12.13 15.78
N ILE A 458 -14.03 -13.06 16.34
CA ILE A 458 -13.50 -12.92 17.72
C ILE A 458 -12.53 -11.76 17.81
N THR A 459 -11.61 -11.65 16.87
CA THR A 459 -10.63 -10.54 16.87
C THR A 459 -11.31 -9.19 16.63
N ASP A 460 -12.28 -9.10 15.72
CA ASP A 460 -13.05 -7.88 15.48
C ASP A 460 -13.77 -7.41 16.77
N ARG A 461 -14.39 -8.32 17.48
CA ARG A 461 -15.08 -8.04 18.75
C ARG A 461 -14.08 -7.57 19.83
N LEU A 462 -12.96 -8.26 20.00
CA LEU A 462 -11.93 -7.87 20.99
C LEU A 462 -11.37 -6.49 20.67
N ALA A 463 -11.11 -6.18 19.40
CA ALA A 463 -10.65 -4.86 19.00
C ALA A 463 -11.70 -3.77 19.32
N ALA A 464 -12.98 -4.02 19.04
CA ALA A 464 -14.05 -3.10 19.36
C ALA A 464 -14.17 -2.86 20.89
N GLU A 465 -14.12 -3.93 21.70
CA GLU A 465 -14.16 -3.83 23.18
C GLU A 465 -13.01 -2.99 23.72
N VAL A 466 -11.79 -3.14 23.18
CA VAL A 466 -10.63 -2.32 23.55
C VAL A 466 -10.85 -0.86 23.19
N LEU A 467 -11.31 -0.56 21.97
CA LEU A 467 -11.58 0.81 21.53
C LEU A 467 -12.67 1.48 22.37
N GLU A 468 -13.74 0.76 22.72
CA GLU A 468 -14.83 1.25 23.60
C GLU A 468 -14.33 1.62 25.00
N GLN A 469 -13.42 0.83 25.54
CA GLN A 469 -12.81 1.14 26.82
C GLN A 469 -11.89 2.35 26.71
N MET A 470 -11.02 2.39 25.71
CA MET A 470 -10.08 3.48 25.50
C MET A 470 -10.79 4.81 25.23
N LEU A 471 -11.91 4.81 24.51
CA LEU A 471 -12.71 6.02 24.25
C LEU A 471 -13.15 6.72 25.54
N LYS A 472 -13.49 5.96 26.58
CA LYS A 472 -13.91 6.49 27.90
C LYS A 472 -12.75 7.09 28.68
N GLU A 473 -11.53 6.62 28.45
CA GLU A 473 -10.31 6.98 29.19
C GLU A 473 -9.48 8.06 28.48
N SER A 474 -9.83 8.38 27.23
CA SER A 474 -9.00 9.21 26.34
C SER A 474 -9.38 10.68 26.37
N PRO A 475 -8.40 11.59 26.19
CA PRO A 475 -8.66 13.00 26.03
C PRO A 475 -9.43 13.30 24.74
N LYS A 476 -10.15 14.44 24.70
CA LYS A 476 -11.05 14.81 23.59
C LYS A 476 -10.33 14.91 22.24
N GLU A 477 -9.06 15.27 22.23
CA GLU A 477 -8.21 15.46 21.07
C GLU A 477 -8.08 14.19 20.21
N ILE A 478 -8.30 13.00 20.81
CA ILE A 478 -8.14 11.71 20.12
C ILE A 478 -9.42 10.83 20.14
N GLN A 479 -10.53 11.34 20.66
CA GLN A 479 -11.79 10.57 20.70
C GLN A 479 -12.36 10.35 19.31
N GLY A 480 -12.28 11.37 18.43
CA GLY A 480 -12.80 11.28 17.07
C GLY A 480 -12.15 10.17 16.23
N GLN A 481 -10.84 9.98 16.37
CA GLN A 481 -10.11 8.89 15.70
C GLN A 481 -10.60 7.53 16.18
N MET A 482 -10.86 7.37 17.48
CA MET A 482 -11.39 6.13 18.04
C MET A 482 -12.83 5.86 17.63
N GLU A 483 -13.68 6.89 17.61
CA GLU A 483 -15.07 6.79 17.16
C GLU A 483 -15.16 6.34 15.70
N ASP A 484 -14.35 6.92 14.80
CA ASP A 484 -14.29 6.53 13.40
C ASP A 484 -13.86 5.07 13.23
N ASN A 485 -12.87 4.62 14.00
CA ASN A 485 -12.39 3.24 13.94
C ASN A 485 -13.34 2.25 14.61
N LEU A 486 -14.06 2.66 15.64
CA LEU A 486 -15.11 1.86 16.26
C LEU A 486 -16.30 1.68 15.31
N HIS A 487 -16.71 2.73 14.60
CA HIS A 487 -17.70 2.63 13.53
C HIS A 487 -17.25 1.64 12.47
N TRP A 488 -16.04 1.79 11.95
CA TRP A 488 -15.46 0.91 10.94
C TRP A 488 -15.46 -0.57 11.34
N ILE A 489 -14.96 -0.90 12.53
CA ILE A 489 -14.83 -2.31 12.96
C ILE A 489 -16.18 -2.99 13.17
N ARG A 490 -17.19 -2.24 13.63
CA ARG A 490 -18.54 -2.72 13.81
C ARG A 490 -19.27 -3.01 12.47
N GLU A 491 -18.96 -2.19 11.46
CA GLU A 491 -19.54 -2.29 10.12
C GLU A 491 -18.80 -3.30 9.21
N ALA A 492 -17.61 -3.76 9.60
CA ALA A 492 -16.70 -4.52 8.75
C ALA A 492 -17.32 -5.82 8.20
N LYS A 493 -18.04 -6.58 9.01
CA LYS A 493 -18.65 -7.85 8.59
C LYS A 493 -19.72 -7.67 7.50
N GLN A 494 -20.63 -6.71 7.68
CA GLN A 494 -21.72 -6.47 6.72
C GLN A 494 -21.21 -5.93 5.39
N ASN A 495 -20.07 -5.24 5.40
CA ASN A 495 -19.43 -4.70 4.19
C ASN A 495 -18.65 -5.74 3.38
N LYS A 496 -18.48 -6.97 3.86
CA LYS A 496 -17.83 -8.09 3.16
C LYS A 496 -16.44 -7.70 2.60
N LEU A 497 -15.59 -7.17 3.47
CA LEU A 497 -14.31 -6.57 3.08
C LEU A 497 -13.18 -7.58 2.88
N VAL A 498 -13.35 -8.81 3.35
CA VAL A 498 -12.31 -9.85 3.26
C VAL A 498 -12.12 -10.32 1.82
N VAL A 499 -10.88 -10.26 1.35
CA VAL A 499 -10.45 -10.83 0.08
C VAL A 499 -9.12 -11.56 0.33
N GLY A 500 -9.06 -12.85 0.01
CA GLY A 500 -7.92 -13.69 0.36
C GLY A 500 -7.98 -14.16 1.81
N SER A 501 -6.96 -13.87 2.61
CA SER A 501 -6.86 -14.29 4.01
C SER A 501 -7.92 -13.65 4.92
N GLN A 502 -8.24 -14.32 6.03
CA GLN A 502 -9.09 -13.77 7.09
C GLN A 502 -8.34 -12.67 7.84
N ALA A 503 -8.49 -11.45 7.37
CA ALA A 503 -7.71 -10.30 7.81
C ALA A 503 -8.57 -9.08 8.10
N ARG A 504 -8.03 -8.18 8.93
CA ARG A 504 -8.64 -6.88 9.26
C ARG A 504 -7.59 -5.79 9.41
N ILE A 505 -8.06 -4.55 9.32
CA ILE A 505 -7.31 -3.32 9.57
C ILE A 505 -8.19 -2.37 10.39
N LEU A 506 -7.56 -1.56 11.22
CA LEU A 506 -8.09 -0.31 11.76
C LEU A 506 -6.94 0.66 12.05
N TYR A 507 -7.23 1.93 12.35
CA TYR A 507 -6.21 2.87 12.79
C TYR A 507 -6.19 2.93 14.32
N ALA A 508 -5.02 2.71 14.89
CA ALA A 508 -4.80 2.79 16.32
C ALA A 508 -3.46 3.46 16.64
N ASP A 509 -3.41 4.14 17.78
CA ASP A 509 -2.18 4.64 18.38
C ASP A 509 -1.38 3.51 19.05
N SER A 510 -0.22 3.84 19.59
CA SER A 510 0.66 2.88 20.27
C SER A 510 -0.07 2.08 21.36
N GLU A 511 -0.87 2.76 22.19
CA GLU A 511 -1.63 2.12 23.27
C GLU A 511 -2.72 1.19 22.71
N GLY A 512 -3.46 1.65 21.69
CA GLY A 512 -4.51 0.87 21.03
C GLY A 512 -3.96 -0.39 20.39
N ARG A 513 -2.87 -0.28 19.62
CA ARG A 513 -2.19 -1.44 19.00
C ARG A 513 -1.76 -2.44 20.07
N THR A 514 -1.12 -1.98 21.14
CA THR A 514 -0.63 -2.85 22.22
C THR A 514 -1.77 -3.56 22.95
N ARG A 515 -2.82 -2.83 23.36
CA ARG A 515 -3.97 -3.41 24.08
C ARG A 515 -4.75 -4.41 23.23
N ILE A 516 -4.98 -4.11 21.95
CA ILE A 516 -5.65 -5.01 21.00
C ILE A 516 -4.79 -6.28 20.80
N ALA A 517 -3.49 -6.14 20.56
CA ALA A 517 -2.58 -7.27 20.36
C ALA A 517 -2.48 -8.16 21.60
N LEU A 518 -2.41 -7.59 22.81
CA LEU A 518 -2.41 -8.34 24.06
C LEU A 518 -3.74 -9.10 24.28
N ALA A 519 -4.87 -8.49 23.90
CA ALA A 519 -6.16 -9.16 23.96
C ALA A 519 -6.23 -10.37 23.01
N PHE A 520 -5.66 -10.27 21.82
CA PHE A 520 -5.53 -11.39 20.89
C PHE A 520 -4.59 -12.47 21.43
N ASN A 521 -3.45 -12.08 21.99
CA ASN A 521 -2.47 -13.00 22.57
C ASN A 521 -3.08 -13.80 23.75
N ASP A 522 -3.85 -13.14 24.62
CA ASP A 522 -4.58 -13.79 25.70
C ASP A 522 -5.67 -14.73 25.17
N ALA A 523 -6.38 -14.34 24.11
CA ALA A 523 -7.39 -15.19 23.47
C ALA A 523 -6.78 -16.45 22.86
N ILE A 524 -5.58 -16.37 22.27
CA ILE A 524 -4.84 -17.54 21.80
C ILE A 524 -4.42 -18.42 22.98
N LYS A 525 -3.83 -17.83 24.02
CA LYS A 525 -3.40 -18.54 25.25
C LYS A 525 -4.55 -19.32 25.89
N ARG A 526 -5.77 -18.79 25.85
CA ARG A 526 -6.97 -19.42 26.39
C ARG A 526 -7.68 -20.37 25.41
N GLY A 527 -7.15 -20.56 24.21
CA GLY A 527 -7.77 -21.40 23.19
C GLY A 527 -9.09 -20.85 22.61
N LYS A 528 -9.38 -19.56 22.76
CA LYS A 528 -10.51 -18.90 22.13
C LYS A 528 -10.26 -18.63 20.64
N LEU A 529 -9.01 -18.31 20.28
CA LEU A 529 -8.53 -18.29 18.91
C LEU A 529 -7.84 -19.61 18.62
N SER A 530 -8.10 -20.19 17.45
CA SER A 530 -7.68 -21.55 17.14
C SER A 530 -6.26 -21.66 16.59
N ALA A 531 -5.61 -20.53 16.25
CA ALA A 531 -4.26 -20.47 15.72
C ALA A 531 -3.57 -19.13 16.06
N PRO A 532 -2.25 -19.00 15.86
CA PRO A 532 -1.54 -17.74 15.95
C PRO A 532 -2.14 -16.66 15.05
N VAL A 533 -1.90 -15.40 15.41
CA VAL A 533 -2.31 -14.23 14.63
C VAL A 533 -1.06 -13.51 14.14
N VAL A 534 -1.05 -13.10 12.88
CA VAL A 534 -0.04 -12.19 12.32
C VAL A 534 -0.49 -10.77 12.56
N LEU A 535 0.36 -9.96 13.19
CA LEU A 535 0.19 -8.52 13.31
C LEU A 535 1.11 -7.81 12.33
N GLY A 536 0.70 -6.64 11.87
CA GLY A 536 1.52 -5.78 11.03
C GLY A 536 0.89 -4.41 10.88
N ARG A 537 1.44 -3.62 9.98
CA ARG A 537 0.85 -2.34 9.58
C ARG A 537 0.97 -2.12 8.09
N ASP A 538 0.29 -1.13 7.58
CA ASP A 538 0.60 -0.58 6.27
C ASP A 538 1.94 0.18 6.35
N HIS A 539 2.67 0.25 5.24
CA HIS A 539 3.83 1.13 5.15
C HIS A 539 3.41 2.62 5.11
N HIS A 540 2.20 2.92 4.66
CA HIS A 540 1.55 4.22 4.84
C HIS A 540 1.16 4.42 6.30
N ASP A 541 2.07 4.93 7.13
CA ASP A 541 1.89 4.99 8.59
C ASP A 541 2.57 6.24 9.21
N VAL A 542 2.41 6.36 10.51
CA VAL A 542 3.04 7.36 11.40
C VAL A 542 4.57 7.31 11.28
N SER A 543 5.14 6.10 11.30
CA SER A 543 6.55 5.79 11.24
C SER A 543 6.87 4.92 10.02
N GLY A 544 8.16 4.72 9.77
CA GLY A 544 8.64 3.75 8.79
C GLY A 544 8.53 4.19 7.34
N THR A 545 7.97 5.37 7.05
CA THR A 545 7.87 5.87 5.67
C THR A 545 8.26 7.33 5.60
N ASP A 546 9.33 7.60 4.87
CA ASP A 546 9.78 8.92 4.48
C ASP A 546 9.39 9.15 3.02
N SER A 547 8.39 9.99 2.81
CA SER A 547 7.84 10.35 1.51
C SER A 547 7.43 11.82 1.52
N PRO A 548 8.22 12.72 0.89
CA PRO A 548 8.00 14.16 0.99
C PRO A 548 6.67 14.63 0.38
N TYR A 549 6.12 13.85 -0.54
CA TYR A 549 4.84 14.17 -1.21
C TYR A 549 3.65 13.41 -0.63
N ARG A 550 3.86 12.56 0.38
CA ARG A 550 2.81 11.74 0.98
C ARG A 550 2.94 11.69 2.50
N GLU A 551 3.60 10.68 3.11
CA GLU A 551 3.60 10.44 4.56
C GLU A 551 4.34 11.50 5.36
N THR A 552 5.35 12.14 4.79
CA THR A 552 6.09 13.23 5.43
C THR A 552 5.76 14.62 4.86
N SER A 553 4.68 14.74 4.09
CA SER A 553 4.27 16.01 3.47
C SER A 553 3.82 17.09 4.46
N ASN A 554 3.45 16.71 5.68
CA ASN A 554 3.14 17.65 6.76
C ASN A 554 4.32 17.91 7.74
N ILE A 555 5.55 17.61 7.31
CA ILE A 555 6.79 17.93 8.03
C ILE A 555 7.42 19.15 7.36
N TYR A 556 7.44 20.29 8.07
CA TYR A 556 7.77 21.61 7.49
C TYR A 556 9.11 22.17 7.94
N ASP A 557 9.95 21.40 8.62
CA ASP A 557 11.28 21.83 9.07
C ASP A 557 12.39 21.66 8.01
N GLY A 558 12.03 21.23 6.81
CA GLY A 558 12.95 20.94 5.70
C GLY A 558 13.47 19.51 5.65
N SER A 559 13.16 18.68 6.63
CA SER A 559 13.66 17.30 6.72
C SER A 559 12.73 16.24 6.13
N SER A 560 11.63 16.65 5.49
CA SER A 560 10.69 15.74 4.80
C SER A 560 11.35 14.88 3.71
N PHE A 561 12.52 15.32 3.20
CA PHE A 561 13.32 14.59 2.20
C PHE A 561 14.39 13.65 2.80
N CYS A 562 14.46 13.53 4.13
CA CYS A 562 15.43 12.65 4.81
C CYS A 562 14.76 11.30 5.13
N ALA A 563 15.48 10.20 4.87
CA ALA A 563 14.97 8.84 5.05
C ALA A 563 15.38 8.18 6.38
N ASP A 564 15.85 8.98 7.35
CA ASP A 564 16.36 8.47 8.63
C ASP A 564 15.26 7.77 9.45
N MET A 565 14.02 8.27 9.40
CA MET A 565 12.91 7.67 10.14
C MET A 565 12.63 6.24 9.67
N ALA A 566 12.55 5.99 8.37
CA ALA A 566 12.31 4.66 7.82
C ALA A 566 13.43 3.67 8.22
N VAL A 567 14.69 4.12 8.17
CA VAL A 567 15.86 3.30 8.56
C VAL A 567 15.85 3.03 10.06
N HIS A 568 15.68 4.04 10.91
CA HIS A 568 15.62 3.87 12.36
C HIS A 568 14.46 2.95 12.78
N ASN A 569 13.31 3.10 12.13
CA ASN A 569 12.13 2.30 12.43
C ASN A 569 12.40 0.81 12.23
N VAL A 570 12.90 0.40 11.06
CA VAL A 570 13.17 -1.01 10.75
C VAL A 570 14.28 -1.60 11.63
N ILE A 571 15.31 -0.81 11.97
CA ILE A 571 16.39 -1.24 12.89
C ILE A 571 15.78 -1.52 14.26
N GLY A 572 14.96 -0.61 14.78
CA GLY A 572 14.38 -0.75 16.10
C GLY A 572 13.36 -1.89 16.21
N ASP A 573 12.56 -2.13 15.16
CA ASP A 573 11.64 -3.27 15.07
C ASP A 573 12.42 -4.60 15.09
N SER A 574 13.58 -4.63 14.41
CA SER A 574 14.40 -5.85 14.27
C SER A 574 14.86 -6.44 15.59
N PHE A 575 15.19 -5.63 16.58
CA PHE A 575 15.67 -6.14 17.87
C PHE A 575 14.63 -6.06 19.01
N ARG A 576 13.35 -5.80 18.67
CA ARG A 576 12.22 -5.81 19.63
C ARG A 576 11.20 -6.91 19.36
N GLY A 577 11.53 -7.90 18.54
CA GLY A 577 10.71 -9.09 18.36
C GLY A 577 9.82 -9.11 17.13
N ALA A 578 10.05 -8.24 16.13
CA ALA A 578 9.45 -8.41 14.82
C ALA A 578 9.81 -9.78 14.23
N THR A 579 8.82 -10.52 13.73
CA THR A 579 9.07 -11.83 13.10
C THR A 579 9.74 -11.68 11.75
N TRP A 580 9.41 -10.64 11.00
CA TRP A 580 10.18 -10.20 9.83
C TRP A 580 10.11 -8.69 9.68
N VAL A 581 11.12 -8.14 9.03
CA VAL A 581 11.22 -6.72 8.74
C VAL A 581 11.56 -6.48 7.28
N SER A 582 11.19 -5.33 6.78
CA SER A 582 11.47 -4.93 5.41
C SER A 582 11.76 -3.44 5.29
N ILE A 583 12.64 -3.07 4.35
CA ILE A 583 12.83 -1.69 3.93
C ILE A 583 12.96 -1.63 2.41
N HIS A 584 12.29 -0.67 1.79
CA HIS A 584 12.20 -0.55 0.35
C HIS A 584 12.44 0.88 -0.13
N ASN A 585 13.02 1.01 -1.32
CA ASN A 585 12.87 2.20 -2.14
C ASN A 585 11.67 2.00 -3.07
N GLY A 586 10.81 2.99 -3.13
CA GLY A 586 9.59 2.95 -3.94
C GLY A 586 8.32 2.82 -3.11
N GLY A 587 7.22 3.31 -3.65
CA GLY A 587 5.91 3.30 -3.00
C GLY A 587 4.83 4.00 -3.83
N GLY A 588 3.78 4.50 -3.18
CA GLY A 588 2.62 5.10 -3.83
C GLY A 588 2.88 6.37 -4.66
N VAL A 589 4.06 6.97 -4.54
CA VAL A 589 4.48 8.15 -5.34
C VAL A 589 5.62 7.84 -6.31
N GLY A 590 6.04 6.58 -6.43
CA GLY A 590 6.97 6.12 -7.45
C GLY A 590 8.33 5.69 -6.96
N TRP A 591 9.13 5.21 -7.89
CA TRP A 591 10.52 4.84 -7.70
C TRP A 591 11.38 6.08 -7.41
N GLY A 592 12.28 5.97 -6.43
CA GLY A 592 13.17 7.07 -6.05
C GLY A 592 12.52 8.16 -5.18
N GLU A 593 11.21 8.16 -5.02
CA GLU A 593 10.46 9.21 -4.34
C GLU A 593 10.13 8.89 -2.88
N VAL A 594 10.37 7.66 -2.43
CA VAL A 594 9.97 7.20 -1.10
C VAL A 594 10.87 6.08 -0.59
N MET A 595 11.20 6.17 0.71
CA MET A 595 11.77 5.07 1.50
C MET A 595 10.71 4.59 2.47
N ASN A 596 10.38 3.31 2.44
CA ASN A 596 9.36 2.76 3.32
C ASN A 596 9.78 1.42 3.92
N GLY A 597 9.36 1.21 5.16
CA GLY A 597 9.62 0.01 5.92
C GLY A 597 8.37 -0.54 6.59
N GLY A 598 8.40 -1.80 6.95
CA GLY A 598 7.33 -2.46 7.65
C GLY A 598 7.81 -3.74 8.34
N PHE A 599 6.89 -4.32 9.08
CA PHE A 599 7.12 -5.54 9.83
C PHE A 599 5.94 -6.50 9.72
N GLY A 600 6.18 -7.76 10.05
CA GLY A 600 5.17 -8.70 10.49
C GLY A 600 5.58 -9.29 11.84
N MET A 601 4.62 -9.52 12.72
CA MET A 601 4.80 -10.12 14.04
C MET A 601 3.81 -11.25 14.21
N VAL A 602 4.29 -12.45 14.46
CA VAL A 602 3.46 -13.61 14.80
C VAL A 602 3.30 -13.66 16.31
N ILE A 603 2.06 -13.65 16.80
CA ILE A 603 1.74 -13.84 18.21
C ILE A 603 1.06 -15.20 18.39
N ASP A 604 1.46 -15.94 19.41
CA ASP A 604 1.11 -17.36 19.60
C ASP A 604 0.54 -17.69 21.00
N GLY A 605 0.23 -16.68 21.80
CA GLY A 605 -0.27 -16.83 23.17
C GLY A 605 0.82 -16.95 24.23
N SER A 606 2.10 -16.91 23.84
CA SER A 606 3.23 -17.00 24.77
C SER A 606 3.51 -15.70 25.52
N GLU A 607 4.34 -15.80 26.56
CA GLU A 607 4.86 -14.64 27.31
C GLU A 607 5.89 -13.86 26.48
N ASP A 608 6.66 -14.54 25.63
CA ASP A 608 7.58 -13.90 24.68
C ASP A 608 6.79 -13.02 23.69
N SER A 609 5.66 -13.52 23.16
CA SER A 609 4.77 -12.71 22.31
C SER A 609 4.25 -11.48 23.05
N ALA A 610 3.83 -11.61 24.31
CA ALA A 610 3.34 -10.46 25.11
C ALA A 610 4.44 -9.40 25.29
N ARG A 611 5.67 -9.82 25.62
CA ARG A 611 6.83 -8.93 25.74
C ARG A 611 7.14 -8.20 24.43
N HIS A 612 7.19 -8.93 23.32
CA HIS A 612 7.43 -8.35 21.98
C HIS A 612 6.35 -7.34 21.58
N ILE A 613 5.08 -7.62 21.88
CA ILE A 613 3.97 -6.69 21.65
C ILE A 613 4.22 -5.35 22.37
N GLU A 614 4.52 -5.41 23.69
CA GLU A 614 4.73 -4.22 24.50
C GLU A 614 5.95 -3.40 24.04
N GLU A 615 7.07 -4.06 23.75
CA GLU A 615 8.32 -3.38 23.40
C GLU A 615 8.28 -2.84 21.95
N MET A 616 7.86 -3.65 21.00
CA MET A 616 7.95 -3.29 19.58
C MET A 616 6.87 -2.32 19.14
N LEU A 617 5.59 -2.52 19.53
CA LEU A 617 4.52 -1.61 19.14
C LEU A 617 4.64 -0.25 19.81
N LEU A 618 5.24 -0.17 20.99
CA LEU A 618 5.62 1.11 21.60
C LEU A 618 6.64 1.84 20.73
N TRP A 619 7.71 1.15 20.32
CA TRP A 619 8.76 1.74 19.49
C TRP A 619 8.24 2.13 18.11
N ASP A 620 7.60 1.21 17.40
CA ASP A 620 7.19 1.38 15.99
C ASP A 620 6.36 2.65 15.78
N VAL A 621 5.45 2.98 16.69
CA VAL A 621 4.64 4.19 16.60
C VAL A 621 5.39 5.43 17.11
N ASN A 622 6.02 5.33 18.29
CA ASN A 622 6.59 6.51 18.96
C ASN A 622 7.88 7.01 18.30
N ASN A 623 8.57 6.17 17.50
CA ASN A 623 9.66 6.62 16.65
C ASN A 623 9.18 7.73 15.69
N GLY A 624 8.07 7.53 15.00
CA GLY A 624 7.50 8.53 14.10
C GLY A 624 6.92 9.74 14.82
N ILE A 625 6.24 9.54 15.96
CA ILE A 625 5.74 10.66 16.76
C ILE A 625 6.89 11.55 17.25
N ALA A 626 7.98 10.96 17.74
CA ALA A 626 9.16 11.71 18.15
C ALA A 626 9.76 12.53 17.01
N ARG A 627 9.84 11.95 15.82
CA ARG A 627 10.31 12.61 14.60
C ARG A 627 9.41 13.79 14.21
N ARG A 628 8.08 13.61 14.24
CA ARG A 628 7.09 14.65 13.94
C ARG A 628 7.07 15.74 15.03
N SER A 629 7.22 15.36 16.29
CA SER A 629 7.37 16.29 17.42
C SER A 629 8.60 17.19 17.25
N TRP A 630 9.75 16.60 16.87
CA TRP A 630 10.97 17.38 16.63
C TRP A 630 10.80 18.36 15.47
N ALA A 631 10.00 18.03 14.47
CA ALA A 631 9.63 18.94 13.40
C ALA A 631 8.60 20.02 13.81
N ARG A 632 8.20 20.08 15.06
CA ARG A 632 7.29 21.04 15.67
C ARG A 632 5.81 20.82 15.33
N ASN A 633 5.42 19.61 14.90
CA ASN A 633 4.01 19.27 14.70
C ASN A 633 3.29 19.23 16.05
N GLU A 634 2.25 20.06 16.24
CA GLU A 634 1.58 20.27 17.54
C GLU A 634 0.94 18.98 18.08
N GLY A 635 0.23 18.23 17.24
CA GLY A 635 -0.37 16.95 17.61
C GLY A 635 0.68 15.93 18.08
N ALA A 636 1.85 15.92 17.44
CA ALA A 636 2.95 15.02 17.82
C ALA A 636 3.61 15.44 19.12
N MET A 637 3.75 16.75 19.37
CA MET A 637 4.23 17.24 20.67
C MET A 637 3.26 16.89 21.79
N PHE A 638 1.96 16.95 21.55
CA PHE A 638 0.95 16.51 22.51
C PHE A 638 1.05 14.99 22.76
N ALA A 639 1.05 14.20 21.70
CA ALA A 639 1.06 12.74 21.79
C ALA A 639 2.32 12.21 22.49
N ILE A 640 3.51 12.73 22.17
CA ILE A 640 4.75 12.25 22.77
C ILE A 640 4.88 12.63 24.25
N LYS A 641 4.39 13.81 24.65
CA LYS A 641 4.34 14.21 26.07
C LYS A 641 3.46 13.25 26.87
N ARG A 642 2.26 12.98 26.37
CA ARG A 642 1.33 12.01 26.97
C ARG A 642 1.95 10.62 27.07
N GLN A 643 2.70 10.18 26.04
CA GLN A 643 3.37 8.88 26.08
C GLN A 643 4.51 8.84 27.11
N MET A 644 5.31 9.92 27.24
CA MET A 644 6.36 10.00 28.27
C MET A 644 5.79 9.93 29.70
N GLU A 645 4.62 10.51 29.94
CA GLU A 645 3.94 10.42 31.27
C GLU A 645 3.54 8.98 31.62
N ARG A 646 3.22 8.16 30.61
CA ARG A 646 2.78 6.77 30.77
C ARG A 646 3.92 5.74 30.72
N THR A 647 5.06 6.12 30.17
CA THR A 647 6.20 5.24 29.96
C THR A 647 7.45 5.84 30.61
N PRO A 648 7.77 5.49 31.87
CA PRO A 648 8.83 6.15 32.66
C PRO A 648 10.23 6.12 32.01
N LEU A 649 10.53 5.11 31.18
CA LEU A 649 11.82 4.99 30.48
C LEU A 649 11.86 5.76 29.16
N LEU A 650 10.72 6.24 28.66
CA LEU A 650 10.67 7.04 27.43
C LEU A 650 11.05 8.48 27.75
N LYS A 651 12.14 8.95 27.16
CA LYS A 651 12.58 10.34 27.24
C LYS A 651 12.85 10.85 25.83
N VAL A 652 12.01 11.73 25.34
CA VAL A 652 12.12 12.34 24.02
C VAL A 652 12.48 13.80 24.16
N THR A 653 13.43 14.26 23.36
CA THR A 653 13.77 15.67 23.28
C THR A 653 12.65 16.44 22.61
N LEU A 654 12.11 17.44 23.31
CA LEU A 654 11.06 18.30 22.79
C LEU A 654 11.68 19.57 22.19
N PRO A 655 11.14 20.09 21.07
CA PRO A 655 11.62 21.33 20.49
C PRO A 655 11.19 22.54 21.35
N ASN A 656 12.09 23.53 21.43
CA ASN A 656 11.69 24.87 21.85
C ASN A 656 11.21 25.64 20.61
N LEU A 657 10.05 26.28 20.71
CA LEU A 657 9.50 27.04 19.58
C LEU A 657 10.20 28.40 19.48
N ALA A 658 10.68 28.70 18.28
CA ALA A 658 11.29 29.98 18.00
C ALA A 658 10.22 31.10 17.84
N ASP A 659 10.54 32.29 18.27
CA ASP A 659 9.74 33.48 17.96
C ASP A 659 10.00 33.87 16.48
N MET A 660 9.03 33.62 15.63
CA MET A 660 9.15 33.92 14.21
C MET A 660 9.23 35.41 13.91
N SER A 661 8.63 36.26 14.74
CA SER A 661 8.75 37.74 14.60
C SER A 661 10.17 38.23 14.87
N LEU A 662 10.85 37.63 15.85
CA LEU A 662 12.25 37.87 16.12
C LEU A 662 13.15 37.43 14.95
N ILE A 663 12.86 36.25 14.40
CA ILE A 663 13.61 35.72 13.24
C ILE A 663 13.46 36.66 12.03
N GLU A 664 12.25 37.06 11.68
CA GLU A 664 11.96 37.98 10.58
C GLU A 664 12.67 39.33 10.76
N LYS A 665 12.61 39.86 11.99
CA LYS A 665 13.29 41.10 12.32
C LYS A 665 14.81 41.00 12.10
N VAL A 666 15.43 39.99 12.70
CA VAL A 666 16.91 39.78 12.57
C VAL A 666 17.29 39.53 11.11
N TYR A 667 16.50 38.75 10.36
CA TYR A 667 16.79 38.49 8.95
C TYR A 667 16.72 39.79 8.10
N ASN A 668 15.68 40.61 8.33
CA ASN A 668 15.49 41.87 7.57
C ASN A 668 16.49 42.95 7.93
N GLU A 669 16.93 43.01 9.20
CA GLU A 669 17.97 43.97 9.65
C GLU A 669 19.38 43.64 9.11
N ASN A 670 19.59 42.38 8.68
CA ASN A 670 20.92 41.92 8.18
C ASN A 670 20.90 41.59 6.66
N LYS A 671 19.84 41.94 5.96
CA LYS A 671 19.71 41.83 4.50
C LYS A 671 20.20 43.11 3.82
#